data_d97703e0c0aba5fd7798536d26e2d8cd
#
_entry.id   d97703e0c0aba5fd7798536d26e2d8cd
#
_cell.length_a   1.000
_cell.length_b   1.000
_cell.length_c   1.000
_cell.angle_alpha   90.00
_cell.angle_beta   90.00
_cell.angle_gamma   90.00
#
_symmetry.space_group_name_H-M   'P 1'
#
loop_
_entity.id
_entity.type
_entity.pdbx_description
1 polymer ?
#
loop_
_entity_poly.entity_id
_entity_poly.type
_entity_poly.pdbx_seq_one_letter_code
_entity_poly.pdbx_strand_id
1 'polypeptide(L)'
;MPINSASAKLLEPILQLARHFPQQSDQALHQQLLSSAGLSETEFSKPGARFAVSRYPDVLQTLAEASGNPLITLSLGEATQPRLLGSIGFLMATAATLEQAYQSLIDYLPLLIEGAVLEMQPTPEGSLLTLELNQNDPRAIEYFLACLVNWPRWLTGRQVPAHAVRLALPAPDNIQPYQQFFAAEVEFGAPRHQVLLNSEYLGLSCLDANGEMHQLHREFADSLLSKSNQQGALIAQTRNLIRQQLAEGGSAVRREEVAATLGLSLRTLQRKLGVLGTNFQDLYDQTRRDLCLQLIQRGQLSFGEITFQLGFANQSAFQKAFKRWMGVAPSQYRKQIKPHIPDPPDIDTGSAINADWSQQENREDAFRERLASLTSFSRELLDWAAIGGVSNDLAELAQVTGNPIARLAIHLWPAEQAGILIREEHTPERISYHFADPVLPDILCTQLSHGEQQRMHHQFATALGKHLHDNPQAAPAHQLSHVLHHLNRLDEAPAYTYSYSNRQTLNLQAANLAREEKNYALAARYLHCAVKDTHQAEQHTELLLQSAEMYLFSSHLQEAEHRLQTISAQLAGTSLPAAFQTRWSLLQARLYQDRNQPENALFTLCEQLKKDDRPLPEDHGEQLSLLLRQLERISHTSAHDPQHSSTVEDDLQLQLLEHISLLARQLSQPLLAACAIGRMTAYCLQHPGTPLAAFAFSSYAWVASWFCADTQLARSFTSKAMHLADSTHHPARTGSAALRLNSQVQHWFSPLHEVRQQLSHTLQLAESQHQWPTLSEGQLLAAQLDLFGNTPLDELYPPLQQQHQHMLMRRQHSQATWLADSALHFIQQLQGTSPVPGQPVYRHGWQAVSDCISALLLNQQHLWPDLYRWEARLENELAGYFGVSEALFCTALMRLIQAGQQQAISRRRQLETEQLISRLELWAGQSPDNFSCQLQLLRAEQSRFQPDNRIAFTHYEQALKAADSQQFSFHKALVNERYADFLQHTGQRALACYCLQDALRFYEHWQATAKIKQLAQTLELLAK
;
A
#
# COMPACT_ATOMS: atom_id res chain seq x y z
N MET A 1 -39.09 -10.54 17.83
CA MET A 1 -38.38 -11.47 16.94
C MET A 1 -37.11 -10.76 16.46
N PRO A 2 -35.93 -11.34 16.50
CA PRO A 2 -34.75 -10.70 15.94
C PRO A 2 -35.00 -10.46 14.46
N ILE A 3 -34.81 -9.23 14.00
CA ILE A 3 -34.94 -8.86 12.59
C ILE A 3 -33.70 -9.42 11.89
N ASN A 4 -33.87 -10.52 11.13
CA ASN A 4 -32.80 -11.03 10.28
C ASN A 4 -32.38 -9.94 9.29
N SER A 5 -31.09 -9.68 9.21
CA SER A 5 -30.52 -8.61 8.37
C SER A 5 -29.63 -9.17 7.24
N ALA A 6 -29.55 -8.44 6.15
CA ALA A 6 -28.66 -8.72 5.02
C ALA A 6 -27.70 -7.57 4.79
N SER A 7 -26.49 -7.88 4.29
CA SER A 7 -25.50 -6.88 3.93
C SER A 7 -25.96 -6.04 2.75
N ALA A 8 -25.81 -4.71 2.83
CA ALA A 8 -26.09 -3.81 1.73
C ALA A 8 -25.23 -4.09 0.49
N LYS A 9 -24.12 -4.85 0.61
CA LYS A 9 -23.32 -5.33 -0.54
C LYS A 9 -24.10 -6.23 -1.50
N LEU A 10 -25.19 -6.86 -1.08
CA LEU A 10 -26.09 -7.60 -1.98
C LEU A 10 -26.86 -6.69 -2.95
N LEU A 11 -26.96 -5.39 -2.66
CA LEU A 11 -27.57 -4.42 -3.55
C LEU A 11 -26.62 -3.93 -4.65
N GLU A 12 -25.31 -4.06 -4.45
CA GLU A 12 -24.29 -3.58 -5.40
C GLU A 12 -24.46 -4.14 -6.82
N PRO A 13 -24.59 -5.47 -7.03
CA PRO A 13 -24.84 -6.04 -8.35
C PRO A 13 -26.15 -5.54 -8.98
N ILE A 14 -27.20 -5.37 -8.14
CA ILE A 14 -28.52 -4.89 -8.59
C ILE A 14 -28.40 -3.45 -9.10
N LEU A 15 -27.73 -2.59 -8.34
CA LEU A 15 -27.53 -1.19 -8.69
C LEU A 15 -26.64 -1.03 -9.94
N GLN A 16 -25.63 -1.89 -10.09
CA GLN A 16 -24.81 -1.91 -11.29
C GLN A 16 -25.59 -2.33 -12.53
N LEU A 17 -26.39 -3.40 -12.43
CA LEU A 17 -27.23 -3.85 -13.56
C LEU A 17 -28.28 -2.81 -13.93
N ALA A 18 -28.89 -2.15 -12.93
CA ALA A 18 -29.92 -1.14 -13.14
C ALA A 18 -29.45 0.07 -13.98
N ARG A 19 -28.17 0.41 -13.94
CA ARG A 19 -27.55 1.49 -14.75
C ARG A 19 -27.61 1.23 -16.25
N HIS A 20 -27.87 0.01 -16.68
CA HIS A 20 -27.92 -0.38 -18.08
C HIS A 20 -29.34 -0.37 -18.66
N PHE A 21 -30.36 0.09 -17.89
CA PHE A 21 -31.76 0.12 -18.37
C PHE A 21 -32.11 1.47 -19.02
N PRO A 22 -32.39 1.51 -20.32
CA PRO A 22 -32.52 2.76 -21.10
C PRO A 22 -33.81 3.56 -20.85
N GLN A 23 -34.78 3.04 -20.09
CA GLN A 23 -36.13 3.62 -19.99
C GLN A 23 -36.36 4.54 -18.76
N GLN A 24 -35.45 4.66 -17.83
CA GLN A 24 -35.58 5.53 -16.66
C GLN A 24 -34.28 6.31 -16.42
N SER A 25 -34.36 7.51 -15.79
CA SER A 25 -33.17 8.23 -15.39
C SER A 25 -32.44 7.41 -14.33
N ASP A 26 -31.14 7.19 -14.50
CA ASP A 26 -30.27 6.39 -13.60
C ASP A 26 -30.46 6.72 -12.11
N GLN A 27 -30.62 8.00 -11.76
CA GLN A 27 -30.84 8.44 -10.40
C GLN A 27 -32.21 8.05 -9.82
N ALA A 28 -33.27 8.05 -10.60
CA ALA A 28 -34.62 7.73 -10.10
C ALA A 28 -34.73 6.24 -9.75
N LEU A 29 -34.27 5.35 -10.63
CA LEU A 29 -34.31 3.91 -10.40
C LEU A 29 -33.37 3.52 -9.24
N HIS A 30 -32.17 4.12 -9.17
CA HIS A 30 -31.24 3.91 -8.06
C HIS A 30 -31.87 4.26 -6.71
N GLN A 31 -32.50 5.43 -6.60
CA GLN A 31 -33.21 5.85 -5.37
C GLN A 31 -34.42 4.94 -5.05
N GLN A 32 -35.11 4.48 -6.07
CA GLN A 32 -36.24 3.57 -5.90
C GLN A 32 -35.80 2.22 -5.35
N LEU A 33 -34.71 1.64 -5.87
CA LEU A 33 -34.14 0.38 -5.40
C LEU A 33 -33.64 0.49 -3.94
N LEU A 34 -32.95 1.58 -3.60
CA LEU A 34 -32.51 1.82 -2.21
C LEU A 34 -33.71 2.01 -1.26
N SER A 35 -34.74 2.75 -1.70
CA SER A 35 -35.94 2.93 -0.87
C SER A 35 -36.74 1.62 -0.69
N SER A 36 -36.77 0.73 -1.69
CA SER A 36 -37.34 -0.62 -1.54
C SER A 36 -36.58 -1.45 -0.53
N ALA A 37 -35.25 -1.29 -0.44
CA ALA A 37 -34.44 -1.88 0.62
C ALA A 37 -34.62 -1.21 2.00
N GLY A 38 -35.28 -0.05 2.06
CA GLY A 38 -35.43 0.78 3.26
C GLY A 38 -34.15 1.51 3.66
N LEU A 39 -33.28 1.84 2.69
CA LEU A 39 -32.02 2.55 2.90
C LEU A 39 -32.05 3.90 2.17
N SER A 40 -31.42 4.91 2.77
CA SER A 40 -31.02 6.13 2.11
C SER A 40 -29.62 6.01 1.49
N GLU A 41 -29.25 6.88 0.56
CA GLU A 41 -27.92 6.93 -0.06
C GLU A 41 -26.80 7.05 0.99
N THR A 42 -27.06 7.89 2.01
CA THR A 42 -26.11 8.10 3.11
C THR A 42 -25.97 6.88 4.03
N GLU A 43 -27.00 6.05 4.15
CA GLU A 43 -26.97 4.80 4.92
C GLU A 43 -26.30 3.69 4.11
N PHE A 44 -26.59 3.59 2.83
CA PHE A 44 -25.96 2.62 1.93
C PHE A 44 -24.43 2.80 1.86
N SER A 45 -23.97 4.05 1.82
CA SER A 45 -22.53 4.39 1.74
C SER A 45 -21.74 4.11 3.03
N LYS A 46 -22.40 3.78 4.15
CA LYS A 46 -21.69 3.49 5.41
C LYS A 46 -21.01 2.12 5.36
N PRO A 47 -19.76 1.99 5.85
CA PRO A 47 -19.12 0.70 6.00
C PRO A 47 -19.96 -0.25 6.86
N GLY A 48 -20.21 -1.46 6.35
CA GLY A 48 -21.00 -2.46 7.07
C GLY A 48 -22.52 -2.20 7.10
N ALA A 49 -23.05 -1.35 6.22
CA ALA A 49 -24.48 -1.12 6.07
C ALA A 49 -25.26 -2.43 5.89
N ARG A 50 -26.42 -2.52 6.52
CA ARG A 50 -27.30 -3.69 6.47
C ARG A 50 -28.75 -3.25 6.32
N PHE A 51 -29.57 -4.13 5.77
CA PHE A 51 -31.03 -3.93 5.61
C PHE A 51 -31.80 -5.17 6.06
N ALA A 52 -33.09 -5.05 6.28
CA ALA A 52 -33.92 -6.18 6.67
C ALA A 52 -34.07 -7.19 5.52
N VAL A 53 -33.77 -8.48 5.75
CA VAL A 53 -33.87 -9.56 4.73
C VAL A 53 -35.26 -9.57 4.09
N SER A 54 -36.33 -9.27 4.87
CA SER A 54 -37.72 -9.20 4.38
C SER A 54 -37.95 -8.17 3.26
N ARG A 55 -37.02 -7.23 3.06
CA ARG A 55 -37.10 -6.21 2.00
C ARG A 55 -36.42 -6.65 0.69
N TYR A 56 -35.63 -7.72 0.72
CA TYR A 56 -34.90 -8.18 -0.46
C TYR A 56 -35.82 -8.60 -1.63
N PRO A 57 -36.94 -9.31 -1.38
CA PRO A 57 -37.93 -9.58 -2.43
C PRO A 57 -38.50 -8.32 -3.08
N ASP A 58 -38.73 -7.26 -2.30
CA ASP A 58 -39.28 -5.99 -2.83
C ASP A 58 -38.27 -5.32 -3.78
N VAL A 59 -36.95 -5.40 -3.46
CA VAL A 59 -35.89 -4.89 -4.32
C VAL A 59 -35.83 -5.65 -5.65
N LEU A 60 -35.87 -7.00 -5.58
CA LEU A 60 -35.86 -7.84 -6.79
C LEU A 60 -37.13 -7.67 -7.63
N GLN A 61 -38.28 -7.44 -7.00
CA GLN A 61 -39.53 -7.10 -7.68
C GLN A 61 -39.40 -5.76 -8.42
N THR A 62 -38.90 -4.72 -7.74
CA THR A 62 -38.65 -3.40 -8.34
C THR A 62 -37.72 -3.50 -9.55
N LEU A 63 -36.67 -4.31 -9.46
CA LEU A 63 -35.74 -4.57 -10.57
C LEU A 63 -36.45 -5.27 -11.74
N ALA A 64 -37.25 -6.30 -11.46
CA ALA A 64 -37.98 -7.04 -12.48
C ALA A 64 -39.01 -6.15 -13.23
N GLU A 65 -39.72 -5.28 -12.49
CA GLU A 65 -40.66 -4.31 -13.08
C GLU A 65 -39.94 -3.27 -13.94
N ALA A 66 -38.80 -2.76 -13.49
CA ALA A 66 -38.01 -1.77 -14.22
C ALA A 66 -37.37 -2.35 -15.50
N SER A 67 -37.00 -3.62 -15.49
CA SER A 67 -36.41 -4.30 -16.66
C SER A 67 -37.42 -4.82 -17.66
N GLY A 68 -38.68 -5.01 -17.24
CA GLY A 68 -39.68 -5.71 -18.03
C GLY A 68 -39.39 -7.20 -18.30
N ASN A 69 -38.34 -7.74 -17.67
CA ASN A 69 -37.92 -9.14 -17.81
C ASN A 69 -38.25 -9.93 -16.54
N PRO A 70 -39.18 -10.89 -16.58
CA PRO A 70 -39.52 -11.68 -15.39
C PRO A 70 -38.37 -12.59 -14.89
N LEU A 71 -37.39 -12.91 -15.73
CA LEU A 71 -36.22 -13.76 -15.43
C LEU A 71 -34.95 -12.94 -15.20
N ILE A 72 -35.08 -11.65 -14.90
CA ILE A 72 -33.91 -10.76 -14.67
C ILE A 72 -33.00 -11.25 -13.55
N THR A 73 -33.53 -12.02 -12.60
CA THR A 73 -32.77 -12.59 -11.49
C THR A 73 -31.72 -13.62 -11.93
N LEU A 74 -32.01 -14.39 -12.98
CA LEU A 74 -31.01 -15.28 -13.60
C LEU A 74 -29.88 -14.47 -14.24
N SER A 75 -30.22 -13.46 -15.04
CA SER A 75 -29.23 -12.55 -15.66
C SER A 75 -28.44 -11.77 -14.62
N LEU A 76 -29.06 -11.35 -13.52
CA LEU A 76 -28.39 -10.72 -12.38
C LEU A 76 -27.36 -11.68 -11.76
N GLY A 77 -27.72 -12.96 -11.56
CA GLY A 77 -26.81 -13.96 -11.02
C GLY A 77 -25.62 -14.24 -11.93
N GLU A 78 -25.83 -14.22 -13.25
CA GLU A 78 -24.76 -14.35 -14.25
C GLU A 78 -23.80 -13.15 -14.21
N ALA A 79 -24.34 -11.94 -14.10
CA ALA A 79 -23.55 -10.70 -14.06
C ALA A 79 -22.85 -10.47 -12.71
N THR A 80 -23.28 -11.15 -11.63
CA THR A 80 -22.75 -10.95 -10.29
C THR A 80 -21.37 -11.56 -10.13
N GLN A 81 -20.34 -10.73 -10.16
CA GLN A 81 -18.98 -11.14 -9.83
C GLN A 81 -18.82 -11.35 -8.33
N PRO A 82 -18.10 -12.40 -7.86
CA PRO A 82 -17.87 -12.63 -6.43
C PRO A 82 -17.33 -11.39 -5.69
N ARG A 83 -16.43 -10.63 -6.30
CA ARG A 83 -15.80 -9.43 -5.70
C ARG A 83 -16.79 -8.34 -5.31
N LEU A 84 -17.97 -8.27 -5.93
CA LEU A 84 -19.03 -7.31 -5.60
C LEU A 84 -19.62 -7.56 -4.19
N LEU A 85 -19.48 -8.78 -3.66
CA LEU A 85 -19.93 -9.15 -2.33
C LEU A 85 -18.97 -8.71 -1.19
N GLY A 86 -17.99 -7.86 -1.51
CA GLY A 86 -17.05 -7.31 -0.53
C GLY A 86 -16.06 -8.35 -0.01
N SER A 87 -15.81 -8.35 1.31
CA SER A 87 -14.77 -9.20 1.93
C SER A 87 -14.91 -10.69 1.62
N ILE A 88 -16.13 -11.20 1.55
CA ILE A 88 -16.39 -12.62 1.24
C ILE A 88 -16.06 -12.92 -0.21
N GLY A 89 -16.41 -12.04 -1.13
CA GLY A 89 -16.07 -12.20 -2.53
C GLY A 89 -14.55 -12.15 -2.80
N PHE A 90 -13.82 -11.31 -2.08
CA PHE A 90 -12.35 -11.32 -2.13
C PHE A 90 -11.75 -12.58 -1.50
N LEU A 91 -12.34 -13.07 -0.41
CA LEU A 91 -11.93 -14.32 0.21
C LEU A 91 -12.10 -15.51 -0.75
N MET A 92 -13.22 -15.57 -1.47
CA MET A 92 -13.46 -16.56 -2.51
C MET A 92 -12.44 -16.45 -3.66
N ALA A 93 -12.20 -15.24 -4.17
CA ALA A 93 -11.30 -15.01 -5.29
C ALA A 93 -9.85 -15.40 -5.00
N THR A 94 -9.37 -15.17 -3.75
CA THR A 94 -8.00 -15.48 -3.32
C THR A 94 -7.80 -16.92 -2.84
N ALA A 95 -8.84 -17.74 -2.82
CA ALA A 95 -8.78 -19.16 -2.47
C ALA A 95 -7.88 -19.95 -3.44
N ALA A 96 -7.20 -21.00 -2.97
CA ALA A 96 -6.32 -21.80 -3.80
C ALA A 96 -7.09 -22.64 -4.83
N THR A 97 -8.28 -23.12 -4.47
CA THR A 97 -9.13 -23.96 -5.32
C THR A 97 -10.59 -23.52 -5.24
N LEU A 98 -11.38 -23.94 -6.22
CA LEU A 98 -12.82 -23.70 -6.25
C LEU A 98 -13.53 -24.31 -5.01
N GLU A 99 -13.09 -25.48 -4.55
CA GLU A 99 -13.59 -26.09 -3.31
C GLU A 99 -13.37 -25.17 -2.10
N GLN A 100 -12.16 -24.62 -1.97
CA GLN A 100 -11.84 -23.69 -0.88
C GLN A 100 -12.63 -22.39 -0.99
N ALA A 101 -12.92 -21.92 -2.19
CA ALA A 101 -13.76 -20.75 -2.42
C ALA A 101 -15.19 -20.99 -1.95
N TYR A 102 -15.80 -22.11 -2.26
CA TYR A 102 -17.13 -22.48 -1.76
C TYR A 102 -17.13 -22.73 -0.26
N GLN A 103 -16.10 -23.36 0.29
CA GLN A 103 -15.98 -23.51 1.74
C GLN A 103 -15.91 -22.15 2.45
N SER A 104 -15.19 -21.19 1.86
CA SER A 104 -15.15 -19.82 2.38
C SER A 104 -16.52 -19.15 2.32
N LEU A 105 -17.29 -19.36 1.25
CA LEU A 105 -18.66 -18.85 1.16
C LEU A 105 -19.55 -19.45 2.25
N ILE A 106 -19.47 -20.76 2.47
CA ILE A 106 -20.24 -21.49 3.49
C ILE A 106 -19.91 -20.96 4.89
N ASP A 107 -18.63 -20.82 5.20
CA ASP A 107 -18.18 -20.38 6.54
C ASP A 107 -18.63 -18.94 6.86
N TYR A 108 -18.72 -18.05 5.86
CA TYR A 108 -19.00 -16.62 6.07
C TYR A 108 -20.32 -16.14 5.47
N LEU A 109 -21.18 -17.02 4.95
CA LEU A 109 -22.50 -16.67 4.43
C LEU A 109 -23.36 -15.83 5.41
N PRO A 110 -23.30 -16.06 6.74
CA PRO A 110 -24.05 -15.25 7.71
C PRO A 110 -23.67 -13.76 7.71
N LEU A 111 -22.48 -13.39 7.23
CA LEU A 111 -22.10 -11.98 7.04
C LEU A 111 -22.86 -11.32 5.89
N LEU A 112 -23.24 -12.08 4.86
CA LEU A 112 -24.10 -11.60 3.76
C LEU A 112 -25.56 -11.61 4.15
N ILE A 113 -26.06 -12.75 4.64
CA ILE A 113 -27.46 -12.96 4.98
C ILE A 113 -27.56 -13.73 6.29
N GLU A 114 -28.09 -13.10 7.33
CA GLU A 114 -28.34 -13.77 8.60
C GLU A 114 -29.41 -14.86 8.45
N GLY A 115 -29.07 -16.07 8.88
CA GLY A 115 -29.97 -17.22 8.86
C GLY A 115 -30.04 -17.96 7.51
N ALA A 116 -29.28 -17.56 6.50
CA ALA A 116 -29.09 -18.40 5.32
C ALA A 116 -28.09 -19.53 5.61
N VAL A 117 -28.32 -20.70 5.05
CA VAL A 117 -27.49 -21.89 5.20
C VAL A 117 -27.11 -22.39 3.82
N LEU A 118 -25.81 -22.63 3.60
CA LEU A 118 -25.28 -23.32 2.43
C LEU A 118 -24.45 -24.49 2.92
N GLU A 119 -24.74 -25.68 2.42
CA GLU A 119 -24.02 -26.91 2.76
C GLU A 119 -23.43 -27.52 1.49
N MET A 120 -22.24 -28.07 1.57
CA MET A 120 -21.62 -28.82 0.50
C MET A 120 -21.36 -30.25 0.98
N GLN A 121 -21.95 -31.23 0.29
CA GLN A 121 -21.84 -32.64 0.62
C GLN A 121 -21.27 -33.42 -0.57
N PRO A 122 -20.22 -34.22 -0.41
CA PRO A 122 -19.71 -35.10 -1.45
C PRO A 122 -20.72 -36.20 -1.74
N THR A 123 -20.99 -36.48 -3.02
CA THR A 123 -21.81 -37.57 -3.52
C THR A 123 -21.02 -38.39 -4.52
N PRO A 124 -21.43 -39.63 -4.88
CA PRO A 124 -20.77 -40.41 -5.91
C PRO A 124 -20.69 -39.74 -7.30
N GLU A 125 -21.63 -38.83 -7.57
CA GLU A 125 -21.78 -38.11 -8.85
C GLU A 125 -21.10 -36.75 -8.84
N GLY A 126 -20.63 -36.26 -7.68
CA GLY A 126 -20.05 -34.95 -7.56
C GLY A 126 -20.18 -34.35 -6.16
N SER A 127 -20.20 -33.04 -6.07
CA SER A 127 -20.46 -32.32 -4.82
C SER A 127 -21.81 -31.59 -4.90
N LEU A 128 -22.67 -31.87 -3.94
CA LEU A 128 -24.03 -31.34 -3.84
C LEU A 128 -24.02 -30.11 -2.92
N LEU A 129 -24.29 -28.96 -3.50
CA LEU A 129 -24.52 -27.72 -2.78
C LEU A 129 -26.02 -27.61 -2.46
N THR A 130 -26.38 -27.46 -1.19
CA THR A 130 -27.77 -27.30 -0.73
C THR A 130 -27.93 -25.90 -0.12
N LEU A 131 -28.85 -25.12 -0.66
CA LEU A 131 -29.14 -23.75 -0.22
C LEU A 131 -30.47 -23.71 0.54
N GLU A 132 -30.45 -23.12 1.74
CA GLU A 132 -31.65 -22.80 2.51
C GLU A 132 -31.65 -21.30 2.85
N LEU A 133 -32.72 -20.61 2.46
CA LEU A 133 -32.93 -19.19 2.78
C LEU A 133 -34.12 -19.09 3.75
N ASN A 134 -34.04 -18.15 4.70
CA ASN A 134 -35.10 -17.92 5.69
C ASN A 134 -36.43 -17.46 5.05
N GLN A 135 -36.39 -16.99 3.82
CA GLN A 135 -37.56 -16.61 3.02
C GLN A 135 -37.50 -17.38 1.69
N ASN A 136 -38.57 -18.17 1.43
CA ASN A 136 -38.73 -18.90 0.17
C ASN A 136 -39.28 -17.99 -0.95
N ASP A 137 -38.63 -16.82 -1.18
CA ASP A 137 -38.91 -15.99 -2.33
C ASP A 137 -38.32 -16.61 -3.61
N PRO A 138 -39.10 -16.90 -4.65
CA PRO A 138 -38.60 -17.54 -5.85
C PRO A 138 -37.46 -16.79 -6.54
N ARG A 139 -37.57 -15.45 -6.61
CA ARG A 139 -36.56 -14.60 -7.25
C ARG A 139 -35.22 -14.59 -6.52
N ALA A 140 -35.26 -14.55 -5.18
CA ALA A 140 -34.04 -14.64 -4.37
C ALA A 140 -33.37 -15.99 -4.54
N ILE A 141 -34.15 -17.08 -4.58
CA ILE A 141 -33.63 -18.44 -4.80
C ILE A 141 -33.00 -18.58 -6.19
N GLU A 142 -33.68 -18.11 -7.23
CA GLU A 142 -33.17 -18.10 -8.61
C GLU A 142 -31.84 -17.34 -8.70
N TYR A 143 -31.78 -16.14 -8.13
CA TYR A 143 -30.57 -15.33 -8.09
C TYR A 143 -29.39 -16.05 -7.44
N PHE A 144 -29.59 -16.60 -6.24
CA PHE A 144 -28.48 -17.28 -5.55
C PHE A 144 -28.06 -18.56 -6.22
N LEU A 145 -28.96 -19.35 -6.78
CA LEU A 145 -28.62 -20.55 -7.55
C LEU A 145 -27.88 -20.17 -8.84
N ALA A 146 -28.30 -19.11 -9.52
CA ALA A 146 -27.61 -18.59 -10.69
C ALA A 146 -26.19 -18.12 -10.34
N CYS A 147 -26.00 -17.45 -9.21
CA CYS A 147 -24.68 -17.09 -8.69
C CYS A 147 -23.81 -18.33 -8.44
N LEU A 148 -24.32 -19.33 -7.73
CA LEU A 148 -23.57 -20.56 -7.41
C LEU A 148 -23.12 -21.31 -8.67
N VAL A 149 -23.90 -21.29 -9.74
CA VAL A 149 -23.53 -21.95 -11.01
C VAL A 149 -22.53 -21.10 -11.82
N ASN A 150 -22.61 -19.77 -11.76
CA ASN A 150 -21.78 -18.89 -12.58
C ASN A 150 -20.46 -18.45 -11.90
N TRP A 151 -20.37 -18.43 -10.57
CA TRP A 151 -19.14 -18.04 -9.87
C TRP A 151 -17.91 -18.88 -10.23
N PRO A 152 -17.97 -20.20 -10.50
CA PRO A 152 -16.82 -20.93 -10.97
C PRO A 152 -16.14 -20.30 -12.18
N ARG A 153 -16.92 -19.79 -13.15
CA ARG A 153 -16.38 -19.10 -14.33
C ARG A 153 -15.56 -17.86 -13.94
N TRP A 154 -16.09 -17.04 -13.02
CA TRP A 154 -15.39 -15.85 -12.55
C TRP A 154 -14.15 -16.17 -11.72
N LEU A 155 -14.19 -17.25 -10.95
CA LEU A 155 -13.10 -17.63 -10.04
C LEU A 155 -11.98 -18.37 -10.76
N THR A 156 -12.29 -19.21 -11.76
CA THR A 156 -11.33 -20.10 -12.41
C THR A 156 -11.01 -19.72 -13.87
N GLY A 157 -11.78 -18.79 -14.46
CA GLY A 157 -11.70 -18.44 -15.88
C GLY A 157 -12.20 -19.54 -16.82
N ARG A 158 -12.79 -20.63 -16.30
CA ARG A 158 -13.29 -21.76 -17.06
C ARG A 158 -14.80 -21.90 -16.88
N GLN A 159 -15.50 -22.34 -17.93
CA GLN A 159 -16.88 -22.77 -17.78
C GLN A 159 -16.93 -24.08 -17.00
N VAL A 160 -17.65 -24.05 -15.88
CA VAL A 160 -17.88 -25.23 -15.04
C VAL A 160 -19.38 -25.52 -15.12
N PRO A 161 -19.83 -26.47 -15.98
CA PRO A 161 -21.26 -26.79 -16.09
C PRO A 161 -21.73 -27.44 -14.77
N ALA A 162 -22.91 -27.05 -14.33
CA ALA A 162 -23.63 -27.81 -13.32
C ALA A 162 -24.07 -29.16 -13.92
N HIS A 163 -24.03 -30.22 -13.14
CA HIS A 163 -24.53 -31.50 -13.57
C HIS A 163 -26.07 -31.54 -13.48
N ALA A 164 -26.62 -31.04 -12.39
CA ALA A 164 -28.06 -30.90 -12.19
C ALA A 164 -28.37 -29.71 -11.27
N VAL A 165 -29.53 -29.08 -11.48
CA VAL A 165 -30.05 -28.03 -10.61
C VAL A 165 -31.47 -28.42 -10.17
N ARG A 166 -31.69 -28.50 -8.86
CA ARG A 166 -32.98 -28.86 -8.25
C ARG A 166 -33.57 -27.68 -7.49
N LEU A 167 -34.82 -27.35 -7.82
CA LEU A 167 -35.52 -26.23 -7.22
C LEU A 167 -36.77 -26.74 -6.45
N ALA A 168 -36.85 -26.38 -5.16
CA ALA A 168 -38.05 -26.62 -4.38
C ALA A 168 -39.17 -25.57 -4.68
N LEU A 169 -39.27 -25.14 -5.92
CA LEU A 169 -40.25 -24.20 -6.44
C LEU A 169 -41.22 -24.94 -7.36
N PRO A 170 -42.47 -24.47 -7.48
CA PRO A 170 -43.38 -25.04 -8.48
C PRO A 170 -42.84 -24.81 -9.89
N ALA A 171 -43.06 -25.77 -10.78
CA ALA A 171 -42.63 -25.66 -12.15
C ALA A 171 -43.32 -24.46 -12.85
N PRO A 172 -42.58 -23.60 -13.53
CA PRO A 172 -43.14 -22.53 -14.34
C PRO A 172 -43.81 -23.09 -15.62
N ASP A 173 -44.66 -22.32 -16.27
CA ASP A 173 -45.29 -22.72 -17.50
C ASP A 173 -44.31 -23.04 -18.64
N ASN A 174 -43.14 -22.39 -18.64
CA ASN A 174 -42.05 -22.64 -19.58
C ASN A 174 -40.72 -22.87 -18.85
N ILE A 175 -40.22 -24.10 -18.92
CA ILE A 175 -38.96 -24.53 -18.27
C ILE A 175 -37.74 -24.25 -19.16
N GLN A 176 -37.90 -24.09 -20.47
CA GLN A 176 -36.81 -23.93 -21.43
C GLN A 176 -35.80 -22.83 -21.08
N PRO A 177 -36.18 -21.61 -20.64
CA PRO A 177 -35.22 -20.59 -20.27
C PRO A 177 -34.28 -20.99 -19.12
N TYR A 178 -34.78 -21.75 -18.17
CA TYR A 178 -33.95 -22.25 -17.03
C TYR A 178 -32.98 -23.33 -17.52
N GLN A 179 -33.42 -24.27 -18.38
CA GLN A 179 -32.54 -25.29 -18.95
C GLN A 179 -31.42 -24.66 -19.80
N GLN A 180 -31.75 -23.65 -20.57
CA GLN A 180 -30.80 -22.90 -21.39
C GLN A 180 -29.79 -22.14 -20.51
N PHE A 181 -30.27 -21.49 -19.45
CA PHE A 181 -29.43 -20.69 -18.54
C PHE A 181 -28.45 -21.57 -17.75
N PHE A 182 -28.96 -22.63 -17.12
CA PHE A 182 -28.13 -23.51 -16.30
C PHE A 182 -27.29 -24.50 -17.11
N ALA A 183 -27.62 -24.69 -18.38
CA ALA A 183 -27.02 -25.71 -19.27
C ALA A 183 -26.90 -27.08 -18.60
N ALA A 184 -27.88 -27.45 -17.77
CA ALA A 184 -27.92 -28.61 -16.92
C ALA A 184 -29.33 -29.21 -16.87
N GLU A 185 -29.48 -30.40 -16.31
CA GLU A 185 -30.80 -30.97 -15.97
C GLU A 185 -31.43 -30.12 -14.83
N VAL A 186 -32.63 -29.61 -15.08
CA VAL A 186 -33.37 -28.75 -14.13
C VAL A 186 -34.63 -29.46 -13.65
N GLU A 187 -34.72 -29.74 -12.37
CA GLU A 187 -35.85 -30.41 -11.69
C GLU A 187 -36.56 -29.37 -10.78
N PHE A 188 -37.87 -29.17 -11.03
CA PHE A 188 -38.74 -28.36 -10.17
C PHE A 188 -39.59 -29.25 -9.26
N GLY A 189 -40.03 -28.71 -8.12
CA GLY A 189 -40.75 -29.47 -7.10
C GLY A 189 -39.89 -30.37 -6.26
N ALA A 190 -38.59 -30.22 -6.29
CA ALA A 190 -37.63 -30.97 -5.46
C ALA A 190 -37.81 -30.67 -3.97
N PRO A 191 -37.36 -31.54 -3.04
CA PRO A 191 -37.52 -31.28 -1.60
C PRO A 191 -36.65 -30.14 -1.08
N ARG A 192 -35.56 -29.79 -1.76
CA ARG A 192 -34.61 -28.72 -1.39
C ARG A 192 -34.03 -28.05 -2.64
N HIS A 193 -33.47 -26.83 -2.44
CA HIS A 193 -32.75 -26.13 -3.51
C HIS A 193 -31.30 -26.64 -3.57
N GLN A 194 -30.90 -27.21 -4.70
CA GLN A 194 -29.62 -27.91 -4.81
C GLN A 194 -28.96 -27.66 -6.17
N VAL A 195 -27.62 -27.60 -6.16
CA VAL A 195 -26.76 -27.59 -7.35
C VAL A 195 -25.78 -28.76 -7.22
N LEU A 196 -25.74 -29.65 -8.18
CA LEU A 196 -24.77 -30.73 -8.27
C LEU A 196 -23.64 -30.32 -9.21
N LEU A 197 -22.42 -30.25 -8.68
CA LEU A 197 -21.18 -29.93 -9.42
C LEU A 197 -20.32 -31.18 -9.52
N ASN A 198 -19.69 -31.42 -10.67
CA ASN A 198 -18.75 -32.50 -10.82
C ASN A 198 -17.50 -32.25 -9.97
N SER A 199 -17.07 -33.22 -9.19
CA SER A 199 -15.91 -33.17 -8.30
C SER A 199 -14.59 -32.82 -8.99
N GLU A 200 -14.45 -33.13 -10.28
CA GLU A 200 -13.26 -32.80 -11.07
C GLU A 200 -13.00 -31.29 -11.13
N TYR A 201 -14.06 -30.48 -11.14
CA TYR A 201 -13.93 -29.03 -11.22
C TYR A 201 -13.60 -28.36 -9.88
N LEU A 202 -13.88 -29.00 -8.75
CA LEU A 202 -13.63 -28.43 -7.43
C LEU A 202 -12.12 -28.24 -7.12
N GLY A 203 -11.27 -29.07 -7.76
CA GLY A 203 -9.82 -28.94 -7.67
C GLY A 203 -9.20 -27.84 -8.55
N LEU A 204 -9.99 -27.16 -9.40
CA LEU A 204 -9.48 -26.07 -10.25
C LEU A 204 -8.95 -24.91 -9.40
N SER A 205 -7.78 -24.40 -9.80
CA SER A 205 -7.18 -23.24 -9.16
C SER A 205 -7.96 -21.96 -9.48
N CYS A 206 -8.17 -21.11 -8.49
CA CYS A 206 -8.71 -19.76 -8.71
C CYS A 206 -7.67 -18.87 -9.41
N LEU A 207 -8.13 -17.95 -10.28
CA LEU A 207 -7.26 -17.06 -11.06
C LEU A 207 -6.39 -16.15 -10.18
N ASP A 208 -6.96 -15.63 -9.09
CA ASP A 208 -6.28 -14.74 -8.15
C ASP A 208 -5.80 -15.48 -6.90
N ALA A 209 -5.60 -16.79 -6.97
CA ALA A 209 -5.17 -17.61 -5.85
C ALA A 209 -3.91 -17.06 -5.19
N ASN A 210 -4.04 -16.67 -3.92
CA ASN A 210 -2.95 -16.10 -3.14
C ASN A 210 -3.14 -16.43 -1.66
N GLY A 211 -2.31 -17.35 -1.14
CA GLY A 211 -2.46 -17.85 0.23
C GLY A 211 -2.33 -16.79 1.32
N GLU A 212 -1.46 -15.77 1.13
CA GLU A 212 -1.28 -14.69 2.09
C GLU A 212 -2.51 -13.76 2.11
N MET A 213 -2.99 -13.37 0.93
CA MET A 213 -4.19 -12.53 0.79
C MET A 213 -5.44 -13.27 1.27
N HIS A 214 -5.55 -14.56 0.98
CA HIS A 214 -6.64 -15.40 1.48
C HIS A 214 -6.67 -15.44 3.00
N GLN A 215 -5.51 -15.59 3.64
CA GLN A 215 -5.39 -15.58 5.09
C GLN A 215 -5.80 -14.21 5.68
N LEU A 216 -5.32 -13.12 5.08
CA LEU A 216 -5.66 -11.75 5.51
C LEU A 216 -7.18 -11.49 5.41
N HIS A 217 -7.81 -11.86 4.29
CA HIS A 217 -9.26 -11.71 4.10
C HIS A 217 -10.04 -12.60 5.06
N ARG A 218 -9.53 -13.77 5.40
CA ARG A 218 -10.14 -14.67 6.40
C ARG A 218 -10.11 -14.06 7.79
N GLU A 219 -8.97 -13.53 8.23
CA GLU A 219 -8.84 -12.86 9.53
C GLU A 219 -9.78 -11.64 9.62
N PHE A 220 -9.89 -10.89 8.55
CA PHE A 220 -10.83 -9.78 8.48
C PHE A 220 -12.30 -10.25 8.55
N ALA A 221 -12.67 -11.29 7.81
CA ALA A 221 -14.01 -11.88 7.85
C ALA A 221 -14.32 -12.48 9.23
N ASP A 222 -13.36 -13.14 9.90
CA ASP A 222 -13.47 -13.62 11.27
C ASP A 222 -13.75 -12.46 12.25
N SER A 223 -13.06 -11.33 12.08
CA SER A 223 -13.28 -10.14 12.91
C SER A 223 -14.67 -9.54 12.72
N LEU A 224 -15.19 -9.55 11.49
CA LEU A 224 -16.55 -9.10 11.19
C LEU A 224 -17.61 -10.06 11.78
N LEU A 225 -17.39 -11.37 11.65
CA LEU A 225 -18.29 -12.40 12.19
C LEU A 225 -18.36 -12.32 13.71
N SER A 226 -17.24 -12.07 14.38
CA SER A 226 -17.16 -11.90 15.83
C SER A 226 -17.93 -10.68 16.33
N LYS A 227 -17.96 -9.60 15.56
CA LYS A 227 -18.73 -8.38 15.86
C LYS A 227 -20.23 -8.57 15.62
N SER A 228 -20.61 -9.40 14.66
CA SER A 228 -22.00 -9.62 14.27
C SER A 228 -22.76 -10.59 15.20
N ASN A 229 -22.05 -11.52 15.87
CA ASN A 229 -22.71 -12.58 16.63
C ASN A 229 -21.90 -12.96 17.89
N GLN A 230 -22.37 -12.64 19.11
CA GLN A 230 -21.73 -13.12 20.36
C GLN A 230 -21.62 -14.66 20.44
N GLN A 231 -22.41 -15.39 19.66
CA GLN A 231 -22.41 -16.85 19.60
C GLN A 231 -21.36 -17.40 18.61
N GLY A 232 -21.21 -16.79 17.43
CA GLY A 232 -20.17 -17.16 16.46
C GLY A 232 -18.75 -16.80 16.93
N ALA A 233 -18.62 -15.77 17.73
CA ALA A 233 -17.34 -15.33 18.32
C ALA A 233 -16.63 -16.45 19.09
N LEU A 234 -17.35 -17.29 19.82
CA LEU A 234 -16.76 -18.36 20.63
C LEU A 234 -16.14 -19.47 19.77
N ILE A 235 -16.80 -19.86 18.67
CA ILE A 235 -16.28 -20.88 17.73
C ILE A 235 -15.01 -20.33 17.04
N ALA A 236 -15.07 -19.10 16.51
CA ALA A 236 -13.96 -18.46 15.83
C ALA A 236 -12.74 -18.24 16.76
N GLN A 237 -12.95 -17.77 17.99
CA GLN A 237 -11.91 -17.61 19.00
C GLN A 237 -11.29 -18.95 19.40
N THR A 238 -12.12 -19.99 19.61
CA THR A 238 -11.63 -21.34 19.92
C THR A 238 -10.77 -21.89 18.79
N ARG A 239 -11.19 -21.74 17.53
CA ARG A 239 -10.45 -22.19 16.34
C ARG A 239 -9.12 -21.44 16.16
N ASN A 240 -9.11 -20.13 16.41
CA ASN A 240 -7.88 -19.32 16.31
C ASN A 240 -6.86 -19.69 17.39
N LEU A 241 -7.27 -19.91 18.61
CA LEU A 241 -6.38 -20.37 19.69
C LEU A 241 -5.81 -21.77 19.42
N ILE A 242 -6.62 -22.69 18.88
CA ILE A 242 -6.15 -24.01 18.45
C ILE A 242 -5.08 -23.86 17.35
N ARG A 243 -5.32 -22.99 16.36
CA ARG A 243 -4.38 -22.72 15.26
C ARG A 243 -3.06 -22.12 15.76
N GLN A 244 -3.13 -21.16 16.66
CA GLN A 244 -1.96 -20.52 17.27
C GLN A 244 -1.11 -21.54 18.03
N GLN A 245 -1.70 -22.38 18.88
CA GLN A 245 -0.99 -23.41 19.62
C GLN A 245 -0.37 -24.48 18.71
N LEU A 246 -1.03 -24.83 17.59
CA LEU A 246 -0.46 -25.74 16.59
C LEU A 246 0.70 -25.08 15.80
N ALA A 247 0.68 -23.77 15.59
CA ALA A 247 1.75 -23.05 14.90
C ALA A 247 3.00 -22.86 15.78
N GLU A 248 2.87 -22.79 17.10
CA GLU A 248 3.98 -22.68 18.05
C GLU A 248 4.81 -23.96 18.20
N GLY A 249 4.37 -25.06 17.63
CA GLY A 249 5.15 -26.29 17.38
C GLY A 249 5.19 -27.33 18.51
N GLY A 250 4.81 -28.56 18.21
CA GLY A 250 5.27 -29.81 18.87
C GLY A 250 4.51 -30.31 20.08
N SER A 251 3.58 -29.57 20.69
CA SER A 251 2.75 -30.08 21.80
C SER A 251 1.28 -30.21 21.43
N ALA A 252 0.62 -31.27 21.93
CA ALA A 252 -0.82 -31.44 21.74
C ALA A 252 -1.57 -30.27 22.40
N VAL A 253 -2.46 -29.61 21.65
CA VAL A 253 -3.32 -28.53 22.12
C VAL A 253 -4.11 -28.99 23.35
N ARG A 254 -3.97 -28.29 24.47
CA ARG A 254 -4.65 -28.59 25.73
C ARG A 254 -5.94 -27.82 25.84
N ARG A 255 -7.05 -28.53 25.95
CA ARG A 255 -8.42 -27.98 26.07
C ARG A 255 -8.55 -27.02 27.24
N GLU A 256 -7.85 -27.33 28.33
CA GLU A 256 -7.83 -26.57 29.58
C GLU A 256 -7.17 -25.19 29.35
N GLU A 257 -6.09 -25.13 28.59
CA GLU A 257 -5.37 -23.89 28.28
C GLU A 257 -6.19 -22.98 27.35
N VAL A 258 -6.81 -23.58 26.32
CA VAL A 258 -7.72 -22.84 25.42
C VAL A 258 -8.95 -22.29 26.21
N ALA A 259 -9.52 -23.07 27.09
CA ALA A 259 -10.63 -22.62 27.93
C ALA A 259 -10.21 -21.48 28.88
N ALA A 260 -9.01 -21.58 29.49
CA ALA A 260 -8.48 -20.57 30.39
C ALA A 260 -8.19 -19.26 29.66
N THR A 261 -7.63 -19.31 28.45
CA THR A 261 -7.38 -18.12 27.61
C THR A 261 -8.68 -17.41 27.20
N LEU A 262 -9.77 -18.17 27.04
CA LEU A 262 -11.11 -17.63 26.78
C LEU A 262 -11.82 -17.12 28.05
N GLY A 263 -11.17 -17.17 29.22
CA GLY A 263 -11.78 -16.81 30.50
C GLY A 263 -12.92 -17.74 30.95
N LEU A 264 -12.93 -18.99 30.43
CA LEU A 264 -14.00 -19.97 30.68
C LEU A 264 -13.45 -21.21 31.39
N SER A 265 -14.29 -21.87 32.21
CA SER A 265 -13.98 -23.24 32.64
C SER A 265 -14.18 -24.22 31.47
N LEU A 266 -13.42 -25.33 31.45
CA LEU A 266 -13.55 -26.36 30.42
C LEU A 266 -15.00 -26.83 30.23
N ARG A 267 -15.72 -27.04 31.36
CA ARG A 267 -17.12 -27.43 31.34
C ARG A 267 -18.03 -26.37 30.71
N THR A 268 -17.73 -25.09 30.96
CA THR A 268 -18.50 -23.98 30.41
C THR A 268 -18.23 -23.87 28.90
N LEU A 269 -16.97 -24.03 28.44
CA LEU A 269 -16.61 -24.05 27.04
C LEU A 269 -17.31 -25.20 26.29
N GLN A 270 -17.23 -26.42 26.82
CA GLN A 270 -17.92 -27.59 26.24
C GLN A 270 -19.44 -27.42 26.14
N ARG A 271 -20.07 -26.88 27.20
CA ARG A 271 -21.51 -26.62 27.19
C ARG A 271 -21.89 -25.57 26.17
N LYS A 272 -21.12 -24.48 26.08
CA LYS A 272 -21.38 -23.40 25.10
C LYS A 272 -21.17 -23.89 23.67
N LEU A 273 -20.10 -24.64 23.38
CA LEU A 273 -19.88 -25.25 22.07
C LEU A 273 -20.96 -26.25 21.70
N GLY A 274 -21.44 -27.07 22.68
CA GLY A 274 -22.56 -27.99 22.47
C GLY A 274 -23.87 -27.30 22.11
N VAL A 275 -24.16 -26.15 22.70
CA VAL A 275 -25.34 -25.32 22.36
C VAL A 275 -25.23 -24.77 20.95
N LEU A 276 -23.99 -24.55 20.44
CA LEU A 276 -23.68 -24.08 19.10
C LEU A 276 -23.57 -25.22 18.05
N GLY A 277 -23.97 -26.46 18.44
CA GLY A 277 -23.97 -27.62 17.53
C GLY A 277 -22.59 -28.22 17.22
N THR A 278 -21.52 -27.82 17.95
CA THR A 278 -20.17 -28.32 17.74
C THR A 278 -19.51 -28.76 19.06
N ASN A 279 -18.33 -29.37 18.97
CA ASN A 279 -17.53 -29.69 20.13
C ASN A 279 -16.04 -29.36 19.89
N PHE A 280 -15.26 -29.31 20.97
CA PHE A 280 -13.83 -28.95 20.85
C PHE A 280 -13.04 -29.92 19.98
N GLN A 281 -13.36 -31.19 19.99
CA GLN A 281 -12.66 -32.21 19.19
C GLN A 281 -12.90 -32.02 17.71
N ASP A 282 -14.13 -31.70 17.32
CA ASP A 282 -14.46 -31.43 15.90
C ASP A 282 -13.72 -30.20 15.40
N LEU A 283 -13.69 -29.10 16.18
CA LEU A 283 -12.93 -27.88 15.83
C LEU A 283 -11.43 -28.15 15.75
N TYR A 284 -10.89 -28.97 16.63
CA TYR A 284 -9.49 -29.37 16.63
C TYR A 284 -9.13 -30.21 15.41
N ASP A 285 -9.93 -31.22 15.07
CA ASP A 285 -9.71 -32.08 13.89
C ASP A 285 -9.87 -31.31 12.59
N GLN A 286 -10.85 -30.40 12.49
CA GLN A 286 -11.01 -29.50 11.34
C GLN A 286 -9.79 -28.59 11.16
N THR A 287 -9.34 -27.94 12.22
CA THR A 287 -8.17 -27.02 12.17
C THR A 287 -6.89 -27.76 11.76
N ARG A 288 -6.70 -28.99 12.27
CA ARG A 288 -5.57 -29.86 11.88
C ARG A 288 -5.62 -30.26 10.43
N ARG A 289 -6.80 -30.60 9.91
CA ARG A 289 -7.01 -30.96 8.50
C ARG A 289 -6.65 -29.77 7.60
N ASP A 290 -7.16 -28.60 7.90
CA ASP A 290 -6.93 -27.37 7.10
C ASP A 290 -5.44 -26.98 7.06
N LEU A 291 -4.77 -27.00 8.21
CA LEU A 291 -3.32 -26.77 8.30
C LEU A 291 -2.51 -27.86 7.55
N CYS A 292 -2.93 -29.13 7.66
CA CYS A 292 -2.29 -30.23 6.96
C CYS A 292 -2.30 -30.05 5.45
N LEU A 293 -3.44 -29.69 4.89
CA LEU A 293 -3.59 -29.44 3.46
C LEU A 293 -2.69 -28.30 2.99
N GLN A 294 -2.62 -27.21 3.76
CA GLN A 294 -1.74 -26.08 3.48
C GLN A 294 -0.26 -26.47 3.49
N LEU A 295 0.18 -27.28 4.48
CA LEU A 295 1.57 -27.72 4.59
C LEU A 295 1.97 -28.70 3.48
N ILE A 296 1.04 -29.56 3.05
CA ILE A 296 1.26 -30.48 1.92
C ILE A 296 1.34 -29.72 0.59
N GLN A 297 0.49 -28.71 0.39
CA GLN A 297 0.48 -27.87 -0.82
C GLN A 297 1.76 -27.03 -0.96
N ARG A 298 2.27 -26.47 0.15
CA ARG A 298 3.55 -25.74 0.16
C ARG A 298 4.75 -26.61 -0.22
N GLY A 299 4.66 -27.92 -0.04
CA GLY A 299 5.66 -28.88 -0.51
C GLY A 299 7.04 -28.84 0.17
N GLN A 300 7.26 -27.90 1.10
CA GLN A 300 8.55 -27.62 1.74
C GLN A 300 8.89 -28.57 2.89
N LEU A 301 7.90 -29.23 3.48
CA LEU A 301 8.07 -30.08 4.66
C LEU A 301 7.88 -31.56 4.33
N SER A 302 8.67 -32.42 4.99
CA SER A 302 8.49 -33.88 4.98
C SER A 302 7.22 -34.26 5.74
N PHE A 303 6.67 -35.47 5.46
CA PHE A 303 5.52 -35.98 6.22
C PHE A 303 5.81 -36.19 7.72
N GLY A 304 7.08 -36.40 8.09
CA GLY A 304 7.52 -36.47 9.47
C GLY A 304 7.42 -35.10 10.18
N GLU A 305 7.90 -34.04 9.54
CA GLU A 305 7.80 -32.65 10.05
C GLU A 305 6.35 -32.18 10.15
N ILE A 306 5.52 -32.46 9.13
CA ILE A 306 4.08 -32.16 9.16
C ILE A 306 3.39 -32.91 10.32
N THR A 307 3.75 -34.17 10.56
CA THR A 307 3.24 -34.97 11.68
C THR A 307 3.54 -34.31 13.02
N PHE A 308 4.78 -33.86 13.20
CA PHE A 308 5.23 -33.19 14.43
C PHE A 308 4.54 -31.83 14.61
N GLN A 309 4.52 -31.00 13.57
CA GLN A 309 3.93 -29.66 13.61
C GLN A 309 2.42 -29.70 13.91
N LEU A 310 1.72 -30.72 13.41
CA LEU A 310 0.28 -30.90 13.68
C LEU A 310 0.00 -31.61 15.02
N GLY A 311 1.01 -31.88 15.83
CA GLY A 311 0.86 -32.50 17.16
C GLY A 311 0.33 -33.94 17.14
N PHE A 312 0.69 -34.74 16.10
CA PHE A 312 0.39 -36.16 16.10
C PHE A 312 1.48 -36.94 16.83
N ALA A 313 1.08 -37.98 17.59
CA ALA A 313 2.00 -38.81 18.35
C ALA A 313 3.04 -39.54 17.48
N ASN A 314 2.69 -39.89 16.24
CA ASN A 314 3.57 -40.51 15.26
C ASN A 314 2.99 -40.44 13.83
N GLN A 315 3.81 -40.74 12.84
CA GLN A 315 3.46 -40.68 11.44
C GLN A 315 2.32 -41.64 11.05
N SER A 316 2.19 -42.80 11.72
CA SER A 316 1.09 -43.76 11.49
C SER A 316 -0.26 -43.18 11.94
N ALA A 317 -0.31 -42.47 13.06
CA ALA A 317 -1.50 -41.79 13.52
C ALA A 317 -1.93 -40.66 12.57
N PHE A 318 -0.95 -39.88 12.06
CA PHE A 318 -1.18 -38.88 11.03
C PHE A 318 -1.73 -39.50 9.74
N GLN A 319 -1.11 -40.57 9.22
CA GLN A 319 -1.55 -41.23 7.98
C GLN A 319 -2.98 -41.79 8.09
N LYS A 320 -3.34 -42.35 9.25
CA LYS A 320 -4.72 -42.83 9.52
C LYS A 320 -5.72 -41.68 9.56
N ALA A 321 -5.38 -40.58 10.23
CA ALA A 321 -6.22 -39.40 10.29
C ALA A 321 -6.39 -38.78 8.90
N PHE A 322 -5.31 -38.60 8.15
CA PHE A 322 -5.35 -38.05 6.80
C PHE A 322 -6.19 -38.89 5.84
N LYS A 323 -5.99 -40.24 5.85
CA LYS A 323 -6.82 -41.15 5.04
C LYS A 323 -8.30 -41.05 5.43
N ARG A 324 -8.61 -40.89 6.70
CA ARG A 324 -10.00 -40.68 7.16
C ARG A 324 -10.57 -39.36 6.65
N TRP A 325 -9.77 -38.27 6.61
CA TRP A 325 -10.20 -36.97 6.14
C TRP A 325 -10.36 -36.84 4.64
N MET A 326 -9.40 -37.42 3.89
CA MET A 326 -9.25 -37.19 2.45
C MET A 326 -9.52 -38.44 1.58
N GLY A 327 -9.81 -39.57 2.19
CA GLY A 327 -10.05 -40.86 1.47
C GLY A 327 -8.79 -41.51 0.94
N VAL A 328 -7.70 -40.81 0.72
CA VAL A 328 -6.43 -41.26 0.14
C VAL A 328 -5.24 -41.05 1.10
N ALA A 329 -4.13 -41.74 0.86
CA ALA A 329 -2.92 -41.59 1.65
C ALA A 329 -2.24 -40.20 1.36
N PRO A 330 -1.54 -39.59 2.34
CA PRO A 330 -0.86 -38.30 2.15
C PRO A 330 0.10 -38.27 0.96
N SER A 331 0.80 -39.38 0.71
CA SER A 331 1.74 -39.50 -0.40
C SER A 331 1.04 -39.56 -1.77
N GLN A 332 -0.12 -40.18 -1.84
CA GLN A 332 -0.95 -40.19 -3.04
C GLN A 332 -1.56 -38.80 -3.29
N TYR A 333 -2.06 -38.16 -2.27
CA TYR A 333 -2.62 -36.81 -2.35
C TYR A 333 -1.56 -35.77 -2.82
N ARG A 334 -0.32 -35.83 -2.28
CA ARG A 334 0.79 -34.96 -2.72
C ARG A 334 1.19 -35.22 -4.18
N LYS A 335 1.09 -36.45 -4.68
CA LYS A 335 1.34 -36.80 -6.10
C LYS A 335 0.23 -36.30 -7.02
N GLN A 336 -1.01 -36.27 -6.55
CA GLN A 336 -2.15 -35.78 -7.33
C GLN A 336 -2.15 -34.25 -7.45
N ILE A 337 -1.61 -33.54 -6.46
CA ILE A 337 -1.50 -32.05 -6.45
C ILE A 337 -0.30 -31.54 -7.27
N LYS A 338 0.77 -32.33 -7.39
CA LYS A 338 1.91 -31.96 -8.25
C LYS A 338 1.64 -32.48 -9.67
N PRO A 339 1.50 -31.61 -10.69
CA PRO A 339 1.80 -32.01 -12.05
C PRO A 339 3.24 -32.51 -12.04
N HIS A 340 3.47 -33.64 -12.71
CA HIS A 340 4.75 -34.33 -12.78
C HIS A 340 5.86 -33.39 -13.25
N ILE A 341 6.65 -32.86 -12.31
CA ILE A 341 7.91 -32.19 -12.57
C ILE A 341 8.98 -33.22 -12.23
N PRO A 342 9.77 -33.72 -13.20
CA PRO A 342 10.93 -34.56 -12.91
C PRO A 342 11.93 -33.82 -12.05
N ASP A 343 12.62 -34.54 -11.15
CA ASP A 343 13.68 -33.98 -10.31
C ASP A 343 14.71 -33.20 -11.16
N PRO A 344 15.13 -31.98 -10.73
CA PRO A 344 16.10 -31.23 -11.48
C PRO A 344 17.46 -31.91 -11.44
N PRO A 345 18.15 -32.08 -12.60
CA PRO A 345 19.56 -32.39 -12.61
C PRO A 345 20.32 -31.17 -12.10
N ASP A 346 21.47 -31.39 -11.49
CA ASP A 346 22.39 -30.35 -10.97
C ASP A 346 22.53 -29.21 -11.96
N ILE A 347 22.20 -27.98 -11.49
CA ILE A 347 22.15 -26.80 -12.33
C ILE A 347 23.55 -26.19 -12.40
N ASP A 348 24.19 -26.38 -13.53
CA ASP A 348 25.17 -25.46 -14.05
C ASP A 348 24.42 -24.23 -14.59
N THR A 349 24.79 -23.03 -14.13
CA THR A 349 24.13 -21.75 -14.41
C THR A 349 24.19 -21.38 -15.88
N GLY A 350 23.17 -21.70 -16.66
CA GLY A 350 23.16 -21.34 -18.10
C GLY A 350 21.90 -21.58 -18.92
N SER A 351 20.84 -22.20 -18.39
CA SER A 351 19.68 -22.53 -19.24
C SER A 351 18.31 -22.41 -18.54
N ALA A 352 17.97 -21.24 -18.05
CA ALA A 352 16.64 -20.94 -17.49
C ALA A 352 15.61 -20.48 -18.55
N ILE A 353 15.81 -20.78 -19.84
CA ILE A 353 14.94 -20.35 -20.94
C ILE A 353 14.11 -21.50 -21.55
N ASN A 354 14.37 -22.78 -21.21
CA ASN A 354 13.81 -23.92 -21.95
C ASN A 354 12.62 -24.66 -21.30
N ALA A 355 12.04 -24.20 -20.19
CA ALA A 355 10.94 -24.94 -19.51
C ALA A 355 9.53 -24.54 -20.00
N ASP A 356 9.38 -23.52 -20.83
CA ASP A 356 8.07 -23.01 -21.28
C ASP A 356 7.64 -23.51 -22.67
N TRP A 357 8.55 -24.08 -23.45
CA TRP A 357 8.31 -24.45 -24.84
C TRP A 357 7.41 -25.66 -25.05
N SER A 358 7.43 -26.66 -24.18
CA SER A 358 6.63 -27.88 -24.38
C SER A 358 5.12 -27.71 -24.15
N GLN A 359 4.72 -26.72 -23.33
CA GLN A 359 3.30 -26.37 -23.18
C GLN A 359 2.81 -25.47 -24.33
N GLN A 360 3.70 -24.70 -24.92
CA GLN A 360 3.39 -23.81 -26.02
C GLN A 360 3.23 -24.59 -27.32
N GLU A 361 4.09 -25.58 -27.60
CA GLU A 361 3.96 -26.49 -28.77
C GLU A 361 2.64 -27.25 -28.74
N ASN A 362 2.20 -27.81 -27.62
CA ASN A 362 0.91 -28.47 -27.50
C ASN A 362 -0.31 -27.56 -27.72
N ARG A 363 -0.20 -26.28 -27.38
CA ARG A 363 -1.25 -25.28 -27.62
C ARG A 363 -1.28 -24.85 -29.09
N GLU A 364 -0.12 -24.69 -29.71
CA GLU A 364 -0.01 -24.33 -31.11
C GLU A 364 -0.54 -25.45 -32.03
N ASP A 365 -0.28 -26.72 -31.74
CA ASP A 365 -0.77 -27.84 -32.53
C ASP A 365 -2.30 -28.02 -32.42
N ALA A 366 -2.86 -27.89 -31.22
CA ALA A 366 -4.32 -27.87 -31.02
C ALA A 366 -5.01 -26.68 -31.71
N PHE A 367 -4.33 -25.55 -31.81
CA PHE A 367 -4.82 -24.37 -32.53
C PHE A 367 -4.73 -24.58 -34.03
N ARG A 368 -3.64 -25.15 -34.57
CA ARG A 368 -3.51 -25.51 -36.00
C ARG A 368 -4.58 -26.47 -36.46
N GLU A 369 -4.95 -27.48 -35.67
CA GLU A 369 -6.06 -28.36 -35.97
C GLU A 369 -7.41 -27.62 -36.08
N ARG A 370 -7.69 -26.67 -35.15
CA ARG A 370 -8.91 -25.88 -35.21
C ARG A 370 -8.92 -24.93 -36.42
N LEU A 371 -7.78 -24.32 -36.76
CA LEU A 371 -7.64 -23.48 -37.96
C LEU A 371 -7.83 -24.31 -39.25
N ALA A 372 -7.38 -25.58 -39.28
CA ALA A 372 -7.50 -26.40 -40.44
C ALA A 372 -8.98 -26.73 -40.80
N SER A 373 -9.89 -26.67 -39.82
CA SER A 373 -11.32 -26.92 -40.00
C SER A 373 -12.06 -25.72 -40.63
N LEU A 374 -11.43 -24.52 -40.67
CA LEU A 374 -12.03 -23.32 -41.17
C LEU A 374 -11.84 -23.11 -42.68
N THR A 375 -12.77 -22.42 -43.33
CA THR A 375 -12.65 -22.03 -44.74
C THR A 375 -11.49 -21.08 -44.95
N SER A 376 -10.95 -21.00 -46.19
CA SER A 376 -9.85 -20.06 -46.52
C SER A 376 -10.23 -18.61 -46.20
N PHE A 377 -11.46 -18.20 -46.49
CA PHE A 377 -11.94 -16.85 -46.21
C PHE A 377 -12.13 -16.60 -44.69
N SER A 378 -12.57 -17.59 -43.91
CA SER A 378 -12.63 -17.47 -42.44
C SER A 378 -11.23 -17.33 -41.84
N ARG A 379 -10.22 -18.01 -42.38
CA ARG A 379 -8.82 -17.86 -41.93
C ARG A 379 -8.27 -16.47 -42.29
N GLU A 380 -8.51 -15.98 -43.51
CA GLU A 380 -8.14 -14.61 -43.89
C GLU A 380 -8.77 -13.55 -42.97
N LEU A 381 -10.04 -13.77 -42.55
CA LEU A 381 -10.68 -12.86 -41.58
C LEU A 381 -10.04 -12.92 -40.18
N LEU A 382 -9.54 -14.09 -39.76
CA LEU A 382 -8.77 -14.21 -38.51
C LEU A 382 -7.43 -13.49 -38.60
N ASP A 383 -6.76 -13.49 -39.76
CA ASP A 383 -5.54 -12.73 -40.00
C ASP A 383 -5.80 -11.22 -39.87
N TRP A 384 -6.92 -10.73 -40.46
CA TRP A 384 -7.36 -9.35 -40.28
C TRP A 384 -7.66 -9.04 -38.81
N ALA A 385 -8.36 -9.92 -38.10
CA ALA A 385 -8.65 -9.74 -36.68
C ALA A 385 -7.37 -9.77 -35.83
N ALA A 386 -6.39 -10.61 -36.15
CA ALA A 386 -5.13 -10.67 -35.44
C ALA A 386 -4.32 -9.37 -35.59
N ILE A 387 -4.28 -8.79 -36.77
CA ILE A 387 -3.66 -7.49 -37.06
C ILE A 387 -4.45 -6.36 -36.39
N GLY A 388 -5.80 -6.46 -36.30
CA GLY A 388 -6.67 -5.53 -35.58
C GLY A 388 -6.42 -5.44 -34.08
N GLY A 389 -5.89 -6.51 -33.47
CA GLY A 389 -5.57 -6.58 -32.05
C GLY A 389 -6.45 -7.54 -31.27
N VAL A 390 -6.41 -7.44 -29.94
CA VAL A 390 -7.11 -8.38 -29.04
C VAL A 390 -8.64 -8.26 -29.15
N SER A 391 -9.15 -7.07 -29.47
CA SER A 391 -10.60 -6.79 -29.63
C SER A 391 -10.86 -6.12 -30.96
N ASN A 392 -11.80 -6.68 -31.74
CA ASN A 392 -12.16 -6.17 -33.06
C ASN A 392 -13.66 -5.85 -33.14
N ASP A 393 -14.01 -4.61 -33.44
CA ASP A 393 -15.37 -4.20 -33.76
C ASP A 393 -15.72 -4.68 -35.18
N LEU A 394 -16.89 -5.36 -35.32
CA LEU A 394 -17.32 -5.94 -36.61
C LEU A 394 -17.56 -4.87 -37.66
N ALA A 395 -18.00 -3.68 -37.30
CA ALA A 395 -18.18 -2.56 -38.18
C ALA A 395 -16.83 -2.02 -38.70
N GLU A 396 -15.81 -1.97 -37.85
CA GLU A 396 -14.45 -1.59 -38.24
C GLU A 396 -13.84 -2.61 -39.20
N LEU A 397 -13.97 -3.91 -38.92
CA LEU A 397 -13.54 -4.98 -39.83
C LEU A 397 -14.24 -4.91 -41.19
N ALA A 398 -15.53 -4.57 -41.19
CA ALA A 398 -16.30 -4.38 -42.41
C ALA A 398 -15.75 -3.19 -43.26
N GLN A 399 -15.43 -2.10 -42.60
CA GLN A 399 -14.88 -0.91 -43.22
C GLN A 399 -13.47 -1.18 -43.79
N VAL A 400 -12.61 -1.89 -43.04
CA VAL A 400 -11.25 -2.21 -43.44
C VAL A 400 -11.19 -3.23 -44.58
N THR A 401 -12.01 -4.30 -44.52
CA THR A 401 -12.02 -5.38 -45.50
C THR A 401 -12.90 -5.10 -46.71
N GLY A 402 -13.73 -4.05 -46.62
CA GLY A 402 -14.71 -3.73 -47.67
C GLY A 402 -15.87 -4.73 -47.82
N ASN A 403 -16.07 -5.59 -46.82
CA ASN A 403 -17.10 -6.62 -46.82
C ASN A 403 -18.32 -6.19 -45.99
N PRO A 404 -19.55 -6.54 -46.37
CA PRO A 404 -20.74 -6.27 -45.57
C PRO A 404 -20.67 -6.98 -44.19
N ILE A 405 -21.16 -6.31 -43.14
CA ILE A 405 -21.18 -6.83 -41.76
C ILE A 405 -21.79 -8.24 -41.68
N ALA A 406 -22.95 -8.47 -42.36
CA ALA A 406 -23.65 -9.74 -42.40
C ALA A 406 -22.77 -10.89 -42.96
N ARG A 407 -21.93 -10.59 -43.96
CA ARG A 407 -21.03 -11.57 -44.55
C ARG A 407 -19.90 -11.91 -43.59
N LEU A 408 -19.33 -10.92 -42.91
CA LEU A 408 -18.27 -11.16 -41.92
C LEU A 408 -18.78 -12.00 -40.73
N ALA A 409 -19.99 -11.68 -40.21
CA ALA A 409 -20.60 -12.42 -39.11
C ALA A 409 -20.80 -13.91 -39.47
N ILE A 410 -21.29 -14.22 -40.70
CA ILE A 410 -21.47 -15.60 -41.16
C ILE A 410 -20.12 -16.36 -41.19
N HIS A 411 -19.06 -15.71 -41.66
CA HIS A 411 -17.75 -16.38 -41.83
C HIS A 411 -16.90 -16.39 -40.55
N LEU A 412 -17.16 -15.50 -39.57
CA LEU A 412 -16.53 -15.55 -38.23
C LEU A 412 -17.20 -16.52 -37.25
N TRP A 413 -18.51 -16.84 -37.51
CA TRP A 413 -19.24 -17.80 -36.69
C TRP A 413 -18.58 -19.20 -36.56
N PRO A 414 -17.99 -19.84 -37.61
CA PRO A 414 -17.25 -21.08 -37.46
C PRO A 414 -16.02 -20.96 -36.53
N ALA A 415 -15.34 -19.79 -36.50
CA ALA A 415 -14.23 -19.54 -35.62
C ALA A 415 -14.70 -19.34 -34.16
N GLU A 416 -15.86 -18.76 -33.95
CA GLU A 416 -16.55 -18.70 -32.66
C GLU A 416 -16.92 -20.12 -32.17
N GLN A 417 -17.54 -20.95 -33.00
CA GLN A 417 -17.86 -22.34 -32.67
C GLN A 417 -16.63 -23.20 -32.39
N ALA A 418 -15.51 -22.92 -33.06
CA ALA A 418 -14.23 -23.58 -32.79
C ALA A 418 -13.53 -23.09 -31.51
N GLY A 419 -14.10 -22.12 -30.81
CA GLY A 419 -13.53 -21.54 -29.59
C GLY A 419 -12.24 -20.74 -29.86
N ILE A 420 -12.07 -20.17 -31.05
CA ILE A 420 -10.95 -19.29 -31.42
C ILE A 420 -11.30 -17.84 -31.09
N LEU A 421 -12.55 -17.46 -31.36
CA LEU A 421 -13.08 -16.13 -31.07
C LEU A 421 -14.20 -16.23 -30.04
N ILE A 422 -14.35 -15.17 -29.26
CA ILE A 422 -15.46 -14.91 -28.35
C ILE A 422 -16.19 -13.68 -28.88
N ARG A 423 -17.51 -13.80 -29.06
CA ARG A 423 -18.36 -12.70 -29.47
C ARG A 423 -18.84 -11.92 -28.25
N GLU A 424 -18.77 -10.61 -28.30
CA GLU A 424 -19.28 -9.70 -27.29
C GLU A 424 -20.25 -8.69 -27.94
N GLU A 425 -21.47 -8.62 -27.41
CA GLU A 425 -22.51 -7.69 -27.89
C GLU A 425 -22.60 -6.52 -26.90
N HIS A 426 -22.14 -5.32 -27.31
CA HIS A 426 -22.26 -4.10 -26.51
C HIS A 426 -23.59 -3.39 -26.69
N THR A 427 -24.12 -3.39 -27.93
CA THR A 427 -25.46 -2.95 -28.31
C THR A 427 -25.92 -3.79 -29.49
N PRO A 428 -27.24 -3.80 -29.86
CA PRO A 428 -27.71 -4.53 -31.05
C PRO A 428 -27.01 -4.17 -32.36
N GLU A 429 -26.40 -3.01 -32.42
CA GLU A 429 -25.68 -2.50 -33.60
C GLU A 429 -24.15 -2.57 -33.46
N ARG A 430 -23.61 -2.91 -32.25
CA ARG A 430 -22.18 -2.94 -31.99
C ARG A 430 -21.76 -4.28 -31.42
N ILE A 431 -21.16 -5.09 -32.30
CA ILE A 431 -20.65 -6.43 -32.00
C ILE A 431 -19.14 -6.39 -32.10
N SER A 432 -18.41 -6.88 -31.10
CA SER A 432 -16.97 -7.10 -31.16
C SER A 432 -16.60 -8.57 -31.00
N TYR A 433 -15.44 -8.93 -31.53
CA TYR A 433 -14.85 -10.24 -31.39
C TYR A 433 -13.51 -10.14 -30.67
N HIS A 434 -13.29 -11.04 -29.72
CA HIS A 434 -12.04 -11.19 -29.00
C HIS A 434 -11.45 -12.56 -29.27
N PHE A 435 -10.15 -12.67 -29.31
CA PHE A 435 -9.52 -13.98 -29.31
C PHE A 435 -9.70 -14.65 -27.96
N ALA A 436 -10.06 -15.93 -27.95
CA ALA A 436 -10.26 -16.70 -26.71
C ALA A 436 -8.97 -16.85 -25.88
N ASP A 437 -7.81 -16.82 -26.54
CA ASP A 437 -6.50 -16.82 -25.91
C ASP A 437 -5.71 -15.61 -26.44
N PRO A 438 -5.16 -14.75 -25.58
CA PRO A 438 -4.42 -13.55 -25.98
C PRO A 438 -3.13 -13.82 -26.74
N VAL A 439 -2.63 -15.06 -26.79
CA VAL A 439 -1.44 -15.47 -27.57
C VAL A 439 -1.80 -15.76 -29.03
N LEU A 440 -3.06 -16.07 -29.35
CA LEU A 440 -3.47 -16.45 -30.71
C LEU A 440 -3.20 -15.37 -31.78
N PRO A 441 -3.44 -14.07 -31.53
CA PRO A 441 -3.09 -13.02 -32.48
C PRO A 441 -1.61 -13.04 -32.85
N ASP A 442 -0.72 -13.23 -31.87
CA ASP A 442 0.73 -13.24 -32.13
C ASP A 442 1.13 -14.44 -33.00
N ILE A 443 0.54 -15.63 -32.76
CA ILE A 443 0.76 -16.83 -33.59
C ILE A 443 0.32 -16.59 -35.03
N LEU A 444 -0.85 -15.98 -35.26
CA LEU A 444 -1.34 -15.66 -36.62
C LEU A 444 -0.46 -14.63 -37.29
N CYS A 445 -0.07 -13.56 -36.58
CA CYS A 445 0.82 -12.53 -37.09
C CYS A 445 2.18 -13.09 -37.53
N THR A 446 2.74 -14.07 -36.80
CA THR A 446 4.03 -14.71 -37.19
C THR A 446 3.95 -15.53 -38.47
N GLN A 447 2.76 -15.98 -38.87
CA GLN A 447 2.53 -16.72 -40.13
C GLN A 447 2.46 -15.79 -41.35
N LEU A 448 2.17 -14.51 -41.14
CA LEU A 448 2.07 -13.52 -42.19
C LEU A 448 3.47 -12.99 -42.56
N SER A 449 3.74 -12.83 -43.85
CA SER A 449 4.93 -12.14 -44.31
C SER A 449 4.96 -10.67 -43.87
N HIS A 450 6.14 -10.09 -43.69
CA HIS A 450 6.28 -8.69 -43.32
C HIS A 450 5.52 -7.74 -44.25
N GLY A 451 5.54 -8.00 -45.57
CA GLY A 451 4.80 -7.20 -46.56
C GLY A 451 3.26 -7.31 -46.41
N GLU A 452 2.73 -8.45 -46.02
CA GLU A 452 1.29 -8.64 -45.75
C GLU A 452 0.87 -7.90 -44.49
N GLN A 453 1.67 -8.00 -43.41
CA GLN A 453 1.42 -7.23 -42.19
C GLN A 453 1.44 -5.71 -42.47
N GLN A 454 2.43 -5.21 -43.19
CA GLN A 454 2.52 -3.78 -43.58
C GLN A 454 1.31 -3.34 -44.40
N ARG A 455 0.86 -4.14 -45.39
CA ARG A 455 -0.32 -3.85 -46.17
C ARG A 455 -1.60 -3.78 -45.31
N MET A 456 -1.76 -4.74 -44.38
CA MET A 456 -2.95 -4.79 -43.50
C MET A 456 -2.96 -3.63 -42.52
N HIS A 457 -1.84 -3.33 -41.84
CA HIS A 457 -1.72 -2.14 -41.00
C HIS A 457 -2.00 -0.84 -41.75
N HIS A 458 -1.53 -0.72 -43.00
CA HIS A 458 -1.81 0.43 -43.85
C HIS A 458 -3.30 0.59 -44.16
N GLN A 459 -4.02 -0.50 -44.43
CA GLN A 459 -5.45 -0.46 -44.70
C GLN A 459 -6.26 -0.09 -43.43
N PHE A 460 -5.93 -0.64 -42.27
CA PHE A 460 -6.50 -0.23 -40.99
C PHE A 460 -6.28 1.26 -40.72
N ALA A 461 -5.04 1.71 -40.79
CA ALA A 461 -4.69 3.12 -40.58
C ALA A 461 -5.47 4.05 -41.52
N THR A 462 -5.62 3.67 -42.81
CA THR A 462 -6.36 4.46 -43.81
C THR A 462 -7.87 4.46 -43.56
N ALA A 463 -8.45 3.30 -43.22
CA ALA A 463 -9.89 3.18 -42.97
C ALA A 463 -10.32 3.93 -41.69
N LEU A 464 -9.64 3.65 -40.59
CA LEU A 464 -9.97 4.26 -39.29
C LEU A 464 -9.60 5.74 -39.23
N GLY A 465 -8.54 6.15 -39.95
CA GLY A 465 -8.08 7.53 -39.97
C GLY A 465 -8.97 8.50 -40.72
N LYS A 466 -9.88 8.04 -41.60
CA LYS A 466 -10.84 8.90 -42.33
C LYS A 466 -11.69 9.73 -41.37
N HIS A 467 -12.05 9.18 -40.23
CA HIS A 467 -12.87 9.87 -39.22
C HIS A 467 -12.10 10.91 -38.39
N LEU A 468 -10.75 10.83 -38.35
CA LEU A 468 -9.90 11.82 -37.69
C LEU A 468 -9.64 13.08 -38.54
N HIS A 469 -10.05 13.05 -39.80
CA HIS A 469 -9.71 14.10 -40.78
C HIS A 469 -10.36 15.45 -40.47
N ASP A 470 -11.57 15.44 -39.91
CA ASP A 470 -12.38 16.67 -39.72
C ASP A 470 -12.03 17.44 -38.42
N ASN A 471 -11.58 16.78 -37.37
CA ASN A 471 -11.13 17.44 -36.13
C ASN A 471 -10.21 16.56 -35.26
N PRO A 472 -8.89 16.54 -35.51
CA PRO A 472 -7.95 15.70 -34.76
C PRO A 472 -7.89 16.01 -33.27
N GLN A 473 -8.16 17.26 -32.87
CA GLN A 473 -8.09 17.69 -31.46
C GLN A 473 -9.30 17.27 -30.63
N ALA A 474 -10.43 16.95 -31.28
CA ALA A 474 -11.65 16.51 -30.62
C ALA A 474 -11.85 14.98 -30.68
N ALA A 475 -10.90 14.23 -31.22
CA ALA A 475 -11.01 12.78 -31.33
C ALA A 475 -10.97 12.12 -29.95
N PRO A 476 -11.91 11.19 -29.63
CA PRO A 476 -11.87 10.42 -28.41
C PRO A 476 -10.57 9.62 -28.29
N ALA A 477 -10.03 9.52 -27.06
CA ALA A 477 -8.73 8.87 -26.79
C ALA A 477 -8.65 7.43 -27.34
N HIS A 478 -9.75 6.66 -27.30
CA HIS A 478 -9.81 5.28 -27.79
C HIS A 478 -9.65 5.20 -29.32
N GLN A 479 -10.25 6.13 -30.10
CA GLN A 479 -10.12 6.14 -31.54
C GLN A 479 -8.68 6.51 -31.97
N LEU A 480 -8.11 7.51 -31.33
CA LEU A 480 -6.73 7.91 -31.58
C LEU A 480 -5.75 6.77 -31.26
N SER A 481 -5.96 6.08 -30.14
CA SER A 481 -5.17 4.92 -29.71
C SER A 481 -5.24 3.80 -30.76
N HIS A 482 -6.42 3.53 -31.33
CA HIS A 482 -6.61 2.46 -32.30
C HIS A 482 -5.93 2.77 -33.65
N VAL A 483 -6.05 3.99 -34.12
CA VAL A 483 -5.33 4.43 -35.33
C VAL A 483 -3.83 4.37 -35.15
N LEU A 484 -3.32 4.83 -34.02
CA LEU A 484 -1.90 4.82 -33.70
C LEU A 484 -1.34 3.41 -33.52
N HIS A 485 -2.15 2.45 -33.06
CA HIS A 485 -1.76 1.05 -33.01
C HIS A 485 -1.24 0.55 -34.35
N HIS A 486 -1.92 0.93 -35.46
CA HIS A 486 -1.54 0.54 -36.80
C HIS A 486 -0.44 1.44 -37.40
N LEU A 487 -0.56 2.77 -37.26
CA LEU A 487 0.41 3.71 -37.77
C LEU A 487 1.83 3.49 -37.23
N ASN A 488 1.93 3.13 -35.94
CA ASN A 488 3.25 2.95 -35.30
C ASN A 488 3.95 1.63 -35.67
N ARG A 489 3.20 0.70 -36.32
CA ARG A 489 3.75 -0.56 -36.87
C ARG A 489 4.15 -0.47 -38.33
N LEU A 490 3.87 0.64 -39.02
CA LEU A 490 4.30 0.87 -40.38
C LEU A 490 5.76 1.35 -40.42
N ASP A 491 6.54 0.80 -41.34
CA ASP A 491 7.94 1.21 -41.55
C ASP A 491 7.99 2.66 -42.07
N GLU A 492 7.12 2.96 -43.06
CA GLU A 492 6.95 4.32 -43.61
C GLU A 492 5.50 4.79 -43.38
N ALA A 493 5.34 6.02 -42.88
CA ALA A 493 4.00 6.61 -42.74
C ALA A 493 3.41 6.90 -44.13
N PRO A 494 2.14 6.51 -44.40
CA PRO A 494 1.52 6.73 -45.68
C PRO A 494 1.46 8.24 -46.02
N ALA A 495 2.01 8.64 -47.15
CA ALA A 495 2.10 10.05 -47.58
C ALA A 495 0.74 10.73 -47.79
N TYR A 496 -0.35 9.97 -47.91
CA TYR A 496 -1.68 10.47 -48.31
C TYR A 496 -2.73 10.49 -47.22
N THR A 497 -2.41 10.04 -46.02
CA THR A 497 -3.47 9.70 -45.04
C THR A 497 -3.97 10.89 -44.23
N TYR A 498 -3.17 11.95 -44.07
CA TYR A 498 -3.56 13.06 -43.18
C TYR A 498 -3.00 14.40 -43.67
N SER A 499 -3.86 15.23 -44.23
CA SER A 499 -3.53 16.57 -44.76
C SER A 499 -3.01 17.56 -43.72
N TYR A 500 -3.20 17.29 -42.42
CA TYR A 500 -2.93 18.22 -41.33
C TYR A 500 -2.23 17.64 -40.13
N SER A 501 -1.98 16.30 -40.03
CA SER A 501 -1.34 15.71 -38.88
C SER A 501 -0.44 14.53 -39.31
N ASN A 502 0.84 14.65 -39.12
CA ASN A 502 1.79 13.54 -39.30
C ASN A 502 1.70 12.57 -38.09
N ARG A 503 2.25 11.35 -38.22
CA ARG A 503 2.32 10.33 -37.20
C ARG A 503 2.92 10.86 -35.88
N GLN A 504 3.91 11.74 -35.97
CA GLN A 504 4.55 12.39 -34.81
C GLN A 504 3.53 13.22 -34.01
N THR A 505 2.78 14.09 -34.67
CA THR A 505 1.79 14.97 -34.01
C THR A 505 0.69 14.15 -33.30
N LEU A 506 0.19 13.10 -33.95
CA LEU A 506 -0.83 12.21 -33.36
C LEU A 506 -0.28 11.46 -32.15
N ASN A 507 0.98 10.97 -32.19
CA ASN A 507 1.61 10.35 -31.04
C ASN A 507 1.82 11.35 -29.89
N LEU A 508 2.16 12.61 -30.17
CA LEU A 508 2.27 13.64 -29.13
C LEU A 508 0.93 13.97 -28.49
N GLN A 509 -0.15 14.05 -29.27
CA GLN A 509 -1.50 14.22 -28.75
C GLN A 509 -1.93 13.05 -27.85
N ALA A 510 -1.70 11.81 -28.30
CA ALA A 510 -2.00 10.63 -27.52
C ALA A 510 -1.17 10.55 -26.23
N ALA A 511 0.09 10.96 -26.29
CA ALA A 511 0.95 11.04 -25.10
C ALA A 511 0.41 12.06 -24.08
N ASN A 512 -0.07 13.22 -24.54
CA ASN A 512 -0.66 14.22 -23.64
C ASN A 512 -1.96 13.72 -23.00
N LEU A 513 -2.85 13.11 -23.77
CA LEU A 513 -4.09 12.50 -23.23
C LEU A 513 -3.76 11.41 -22.20
N ALA A 514 -2.83 10.51 -22.52
CA ALA A 514 -2.41 9.48 -21.57
C ALA A 514 -1.78 10.05 -20.29
N ARG A 515 -1.10 11.21 -20.37
CA ARG A 515 -0.59 11.94 -19.19
C ARG A 515 -1.72 12.52 -18.33
N GLU A 516 -2.75 13.10 -18.95
CA GLU A 516 -3.93 13.61 -18.27
C GLU A 516 -4.68 12.48 -17.54
N GLU A 517 -4.78 11.31 -18.17
CA GLU A 517 -5.35 10.09 -17.58
C GLU A 517 -4.40 9.41 -16.56
N LYS A 518 -3.20 9.96 -16.31
CA LYS A 518 -2.15 9.39 -15.46
C LYS A 518 -1.63 8.02 -15.90
N ASN A 519 -1.84 7.63 -17.14
CA ASN A 519 -1.28 6.42 -17.74
C ASN A 519 0.11 6.69 -18.32
N TYR A 520 1.09 6.84 -17.43
CA TYR A 520 2.45 7.25 -17.79
C TYR A 520 3.19 6.22 -18.65
N ALA A 521 2.94 4.93 -18.47
CA ALA A 521 3.55 3.89 -19.28
C ALA A 521 3.12 3.99 -20.75
N LEU A 522 1.83 4.25 -20.98
CA LEU A 522 1.28 4.45 -22.32
C LEU A 522 1.79 5.77 -22.93
N ALA A 523 1.86 6.84 -22.14
CA ALA A 523 2.43 8.11 -22.57
C ALA A 523 3.90 7.95 -23.02
N ALA A 524 4.71 7.21 -22.27
CA ALA A 524 6.10 6.91 -22.60
C ALA A 524 6.25 6.18 -23.95
N ARG A 525 5.34 5.23 -24.23
CA ARG A 525 5.33 4.47 -25.49
C ARG A 525 4.99 5.37 -26.67
N TYR A 526 4.00 6.25 -26.57
CA TYR A 526 3.65 7.20 -27.61
C TYR A 526 4.77 8.21 -27.87
N LEU A 527 5.40 8.74 -26.82
CA LEU A 527 6.58 9.61 -26.95
C LEU A 527 7.72 8.91 -27.71
N HIS A 528 7.99 7.65 -27.38
CA HIS A 528 8.97 6.85 -28.08
C HIS A 528 8.65 6.67 -29.58
N CYS A 529 7.37 6.44 -29.90
CA CYS A 529 6.95 6.35 -31.32
C CYS A 529 7.11 7.68 -32.04
N ALA A 530 6.86 8.81 -31.38
CA ALA A 530 7.08 10.15 -31.96
C ALA A 530 8.56 10.44 -32.28
N VAL A 531 9.47 9.82 -31.53
CA VAL A 531 10.93 9.96 -31.76
C VAL A 531 11.35 9.45 -33.14
N LYS A 532 10.74 8.36 -33.65
CA LYS A 532 11.09 7.72 -34.92
C LYS A 532 11.00 8.65 -36.11
N ASP A 533 10.07 9.63 -36.08
CA ASP A 533 9.79 10.56 -37.15
C ASP A 533 10.48 11.93 -36.93
N THR A 534 11.37 12.04 -35.95
CA THR A 534 12.01 13.30 -35.57
C THR A 534 13.43 13.36 -36.16
N HIS A 535 13.66 14.34 -37.03
CA HIS A 535 14.96 14.52 -37.71
C HIS A 535 15.85 15.56 -37.04
N GLN A 536 15.30 16.43 -36.20
CA GLN A 536 16.06 17.46 -35.47
C GLN A 536 16.64 16.89 -34.18
N ALA A 537 17.95 16.98 -33.98
CA ALA A 537 18.64 16.36 -32.83
C ALA A 537 18.11 16.86 -31.45
N GLU A 538 17.81 18.15 -31.34
CA GLU A 538 17.27 18.73 -30.09
C GLU A 538 15.89 18.19 -29.78
N GLN A 539 14.97 18.18 -30.75
CA GLN A 539 13.62 17.69 -30.57
C GLN A 539 13.59 16.17 -30.28
N HIS A 540 14.49 15.43 -30.97
CA HIS A 540 14.68 14.00 -30.74
C HIS A 540 15.13 13.71 -29.30
N THR A 541 16.13 14.43 -28.81
CA THR A 541 16.64 14.28 -27.44
C THR A 541 15.57 14.70 -26.39
N GLU A 542 14.83 15.79 -26.67
CA GLU A 542 13.73 16.23 -25.81
C GLU A 542 12.65 15.17 -25.63
N LEU A 543 12.20 14.53 -26.70
CA LEU A 543 11.20 13.48 -26.68
C LEU A 543 11.71 12.21 -25.95
N LEU A 544 12.99 11.88 -26.12
CA LEU A 544 13.59 10.77 -25.35
C LEU A 544 13.67 11.06 -23.86
N LEU A 545 14.00 12.29 -23.44
CA LEU A 545 13.99 12.69 -22.02
C LEU A 545 12.60 12.62 -21.44
N GLN A 546 11.59 13.13 -22.17
CA GLN A 546 10.20 13.03 -21.72
C GLN A 546 9.74 11.57 -21.63
N SER A 547 10.11 10.71 -22.57
CA SER A 547 9.81 9.28 -22.53
C SER A 547 10.45 8.60 -21.31
N ALA A 548 11.74 8.88 -21.04
CA ALA A 548 12.44 8.35 -19.86
C ALA A 548 11.77 8.80 -18.56
N GLU A 549 11.38 10.07 -18.48
CA GLU A 549 10.66 10.62 -17.32
C GLU A 549 9.32 9.90 -17.07
N MET A 550 8.55 9.62 -18.13
CA MET A 550 7.28 8.89 -18.02
C MET A 550 7.49 7.43 -17.57
N TYR A 551 8.55 6.78 -18.05
CA TYR A 551 8.91 5.44 -17.58
C TYR A 551 9.31 5.43 -16.10
N LEU A 552 10.00 6.44 -15.61
CA LEU A 552 10.29 6.60 -14.17
C LEU A 552 9.00 6.80 -13.36
N PHE A 553 8.05 7.63 -13.83
CA PHE A 553 6.76 7.81 -13.17
C PHE A 553 5.92 6.53 -13.12
N SER A 554 6.08 5.63 -14.08
CA SER A 554 5.38 4.33 -14.13
C SER A 554 6.18 3.18 -13.52
N SER A 555 7.33 3.43 -12.91
CA SER A 555 8.24 2.45 -12.29
C SER A 555 8.81 1.38 -13.25
N HIS A 556 8.86 1.68 -14.54
CA HIS A 556 9.49 0.82 -15.55
C HIS A 556 10.99 1.17 -15.66
N LEU A 557 11.76 0.74 -14.64
CA LEU A 557 13.15 1.18 -14.46
C LEU A 557 14.12 0.69 -15.55
N GLN A 558 13.88 -0.48 -16.14
CA GLN A 558 14.71 -1.03 -17.21
C GLN A 558 14.58 -0.22 -18.50
N GLU A 559 13.36 0.11 -18.88
CA GLU A 559 13.06 0.93 -20.05
C GLU A 559 13.58 2.36 -19.87
N ALA A 560 13.43 2.94 -18.69
CA ALA A 560 13.98 4.26 -18.36
C ALA A 560 15.50 4.26 -18.50
N GLU A 561 16.19 3.26 -17.96
CA GLU A 561 17.64 3.12 -18.06
C GLU A 561 18.10 3.02 -19.50
N HIS A 562 17.46 2.17 -20.30
CA HIS A 562 17.78 2.02 -21.71
C HIS A 562 17.67 3.35 -22.48
N ARG A 563 16.63 4.16 -22.18
CA ARG A 563 16.48 5.50 -22.79
C ARG A 563 17.57 6.45 -22.34
N LEU A 564 17.90 6.47 -21.04
CA LEU A 564 18.95 7.33 -20.50
C LEU A 564 20.32 6.96 -21.04
N GLN A 565 20.62 5.68 -21.28
CA GLN A 565 21.86 5.24 -21.95
C GLN A 565 21.90 5.72 -23.40
N THR A 566 20.80 5.62 -24.13
CA THR A 566 20.72 6.13 -25.53
C THR A 566 20.98 7.64 -25.59
N ILE A 567 20.37 8.41 -24.67
CA ILE A 567 20.59 9.86 -24.57
C ILE A 567 22.05 10.16 -24.20
N SER A 568 22.66 9.44 -23.27
CA SER A 568 24.07 9.62 -22.90
C SER A 568 25.00 9.45 -24.08
N ALA A 569 24.75 8.45 -24.94
CA ALA A 569 25.54 8.23 -26.14
C ALA A 569 25.39 9.39 -27.16
N GLN A 570 24.20 9.95 -27.28
CA GLN A 570 23.92 11.11 -28.14
C GLN A 570 24.58 12.38 -27.61
N LEU A 571 24.50 12.65 -26.29
CA LEU A 571 25.12 13.81 -25.66
C LEU A 571 26.64 13.82 -25.79
N ALA A 572 27.27 12.63 -25.85
CA ALA A 572 28.71 12.51 -26.07
C ALA A 572 29.14 12.81 -27.52
N GLY A 573 28.23 12.67 -28.49
CA GLY A 573 28.54 12.81 -29.94
C GLY A 573 28.06 14.11 -30.60
N THR A 574 27.24 14.93 -29.93
CA THR A 574 26.59 16.11 -30.49
C THR A 574 26.73 17.34 -29.59
N SER A 575 26.90 18.52 -30.21
CA SER A 575 26.89 19.82 -29.49
C SER A 575 25.44 20.24 -29.17
N LEU A 576 24.81 19.65 -28.16
CA LEU A 576 23.50 20.02 -27.66
C LEU A 576 23.60 21.07 -26.53
N PRO A 577 22.54 21.90 -26.32
CA PRO A 577 22.49 22.85 -25.20
C PRO A 577 22.73 22.18 -23.84
N ALA A 578 23.42 22.88 -22.94
CA ALA A 578 23.74 22.38 -21.58
C ALA A 578 22.52 21.94 -20.78
N ALA A 579 21.35 22.54 -21.04
CA ALA A 579 20.08 22.18 -20.40
C ALA A 579 19.69 20.69 -20.55
N PHE A 580 20.02 20.07 -21.69
CA PHE A 580 19.76 18.64 -21.91
C PHE A 580 20.63 17.76 -21.01
N GLN A 581 21.91 18.14 -20.82
CA GLN A 581 22.81 17.41 -19.92
C GLN A 581 22.34 17.51 -18.48
N THR A 582 21.87 18.66 -18.04
CA THR A 582 21.35 18.89 -16.71
C THR A 582 20.06 18.09 -16.46
N ARG A 583 19.13 18.08 -17.41
CA ARG A 583 17.91 17.26 -17.32
C ARG A 583 18.22 15.77 -17.31
N TRP A 584 19.15 15.32 -18.15
CA TRP A 584 19.60 13.94 -18.14
C TRP A 584 20.14 13.55 -16.75
N SER A 585 21.00 14.41 -16.16
CA SER A 585 21.58 14.16 -14.84
C SER A 585 20.53 14.08 -13.73
N LEU A 586 19.48 14.90 -13.78
CA LEU A 586 18.34 14.85 -12.87
C LEU A 586 17.54 13.52 -12.99
N LEU A 587 17.25 13.09 -14.20
CA LEU A 587 16.54 11.83 -14.45
C LEU A 587 17.40 10.61 -14.09
N GLN A 588 18.70 10.65 -14.38
CA GLN A 588 19.64 9.60 -13.99
C GLN A 588 19.77 9.48 -12.46
N ALA A 589 19.82 10.61 -11.75
CA ALA A 589 19.83 10.62 -10.29
C ALA A 589 18.53 10.04 -9.72
N ARG A 590 17.38 10.35 -10.32
CA ARG A 590 16.11 9.77 -9.94
C ARG A 590 16.07 8.26 -10.16
N LEU A 591 16.58 7.75 -11.28
CA LEU A 591 16.71 6.30 -11.53
C LEU A 591 17.56 5.63 -10.44
N TYR A 592 18.67 6.25 -10.02
CA TYR A 592 19.48 5.73 -8.91
C TYR A 592 18.72 5.75 -7.57
N GLN A 593 17.93 6.78 -7.30
CA GLN A 593 17.09 6.83 -6.09
C GLN A 593 16.04 5.70 -6.07
N ASP A 594 15.33 5.48 -7.21
CA ASP A 594 14.33 4.42 -7.34
C ASP A 594 14.95 3.01 -7.23
N ARG A 595 16.28 2.89 -7.49
CA ARG A 595 17.08 1.67 -7.25
C ARG A 595 17.72 1.60 -5.88
N ASN A 596 17.38 2.51 -4.98
CA ASN A 596 17.97 2.60 -3.63
C ASN A 596 19.51 2.80 -3.64
N GLN A 597 20.02 3.63 -4.54
CA GLN A 597 21.44 3.99 -4.70
C GLN A 597 21.64 5.52 -4.56
N PRO A 598 21.35 6.12 -3.39
CA PRO A 598 21.37 7.57 -3.21
C PRO A 598 22.77 8.18 -3.34
N GLU A 599 23.85 7.41 -3.03
CA GLU A 599 25.23 7.86 -3.21
C GLU A 599 25.55 8.12 -4.68
N ASN A 600 25.14 7.21 -5.58
CA ASN A 600 25.34 7.38 -7.04
C ASN A 600 24.52 8.54 -7.57
N ALA A 601 23.31 8.75 -7.03
CA ALA A 601 22.47 9.89 -7.37
C ALA A 601 23.15 11.21 -6.98
N LEU A 602 23.63 11.33 -5.75
CA LEU A 602 24.32 12.53 -5.26
C LEU A 602 25.59 12.80 -6.07
N PHE A 603 26.40 11.78 -6.32
CA PHE A 603 27.62 11.89 -7.14
C PHE A 603 27.31 12.44 -8.54
N THR A 604 26.28 11.89 -9.21
CA THR A 604 25.87 12.33 -10.55
C THR A 604 25.52 13.81 -10.60
N LEU A 605 24.76 14.29 -9.61
CA LEU A 605 24.34 15.69 -9.54
C LEU A 605 25.50 16.63 -9.19
N CYS A 606 26.41 16.24 -8.30
CA CYS A 606 27.59 17.02 -7.97
C CYS A 606 28.56 17.12 -9.14
N GLU A 607 28.75 16.03 -9.89
CA GLU A 607 29.57 16.04 -11.13
C GLU A 607 28.95 16.95 -12.20
N GLN A 608 27.61 17.03 -12.29
CA GLN A 608 26.96 17.99 -13.19
C GLN A 608 27.27 19.44 -12.79
N LEU A 609 27.20 19.78 -11.51
CA LEU A 609 27.57 21.13 -11.04
C LEU A 609 29.05 21.48 -11.30
N LYS A 610 29.95 20.48 -11.28
CA LYS A 610 31.36 20.69 -11.67
C LYS A 610 31.49 21.01 -13.16
N LYS A 611 30.77 20.30 -14.03
CA LYS A 611 30.72 20.57 -15.49
C LYS A 611 30.16 21.96 -15.83
N ASP A 612 29.19 22.42 -15.01
CA ASP A 612 28.58 23.74 -15.13
C ASP A 612 29.47 24.88 -14.54
N ASP A 613 30.72 24.57 -14.16
CA ASP A 613 31.69 25.47 -13.51
C ASP A 613 31.18 26.11 -12.20
N ARG A 614 30.33 25.38 -11.49
CA ARG A 614 29.69 25.80 -10.22
C ARG A 614 29.82 24.72 -9.13
N PRO A 615 31.01 24.15 -8.85
CA PRO A 615 31.12 23.04 -7.90
C PRO A 615 30.70 23.43 -6.48
N LEU A 616 30.24 22.44 -5.71
CA LEU A 616 30.16 22.52 -4.26
C LEU A 616 31.44 21.90 -3.68
N PRO A 617 31.98 22.43 -2.57
CA PRO A 617 33.18 21.87 -1.94
C PRO A 617 32.94 20.46 -1.42
N GLU A 618 33.96 19.61 -1.50
CA GLU A 618 33.92 18.25 -0.94
C GLU A 618 34.46 18.21 0.50
N ASP A 619 35.42 19.08 0.81
CA ASP A 619 36.01 19.16 2.17
C ASP A 619 35.10 19.89 3.16
N HIS A 620 35.04 19.38 4.38
CA HIS A 620 34.21 19.93 5.47
C HIS A 620 34.60 21.38 5.85
N GLY A 621 35.89 21.68 5.86
CA GLY A 621 36.39 23.03 6.18
C GLY A 621 36.02 24.06 5.10
N GLU A 622 36.10 23.65 3.84
CA GLU A 622 35.68 24.49 2.70
C GLU A 622 34.16 24.68 2.67
N GLN A 623 33.39 23.62 2.99
CA GLN A 623 31.94 23.70 3.13
C GLN A 623 31.55 24.71 4.21
N LEU A 624 32.16 24.63 5.38
CA LEU A 624 31.90 25.58 6.47
C LEU A 624 32.24 27.01 6.07
N SER A 625 33.39 27.19 5.40
CA SER A 625 33.82 28.52 4.90
C SER A 625 32.88 29.08 3.85
N LEU A 626 32.33 28.23 2.97
CA LEU A 626 31.33 28.62 1.99
C LEU A 626 30.02 29.01 2.68
N LEU A 627 29.57 28.21 3.64
CA LEU A 627 28.33 28.47 4.40
C LEU A 627 28.42 29.83 5.14
N LEU A 628 29.52 30.10 5.82
CA LEU A 628 29.73 31.36 6.52
C LEU A 628 29.66 32.58 5.58
N ARG A 629 30.34 32.48 4.41
CA ARG A 629 30.25 33.54 3.37
C ARG A 629 28.84 33.72 2.81
N GLN A 630 28.10 32.63 2.66
CA GLN A 630 26.71 32.71 2.21
C GLN A 630 25.80 33.36 3.25
N LEU A 631 25.99 33.05 4.55
CA LEU A 631 25.27 33.64 5.66
C LEU A 631 25.46 35.18 5.70
N GLU A 632 26.72 35.62 5.63
CA GLU A 632 27.05 37.04 5.58
C GLU A 632 26.37 37.72 4.37
N ARG A 633 26.47 37.14 3.18
CA ARG A 633 25.83 37.66 1.97
C ARG A 633 24.31 37.77 2.10
N ILE A 634 23.65 36.71 2.62
CA ILE A 634 22.21 36.62 2.75
C ILE A 634 21.70 37.65 3.82
N SER A 635 22.45 37.85 4.93
CA SER A 635 22.08 38.81 5.97
C SER A 635 22.11 40.27 5.48
N HIS A 636 22.92 40.55 4.47
CA HIS A 636 23.05 41.91 3.90
C HIS A 636 22.20 42.14 2.65
N THR A 637 21.51 41.09 2.11
CA THR A 637 20.67 41.28 0.93
C THR A 637 19.29 41.78 1.32
N SER A 638 18.98 43.03 1.03
CA SER A 638 17.61 43.57 1.07
C SER A 638 16.86 43.12 -0.17
N ALA A 639 15.60 42.68 -0.01
CA ALA A 639 14.75 42.35 -1.14
C ALA A 639 14.60 43.53 -2.09
N HIS A 640 15.08 43.37 -3.32
CA HIS A 640 14.85 44.32 -4.40
C HIS A 640 13.61 43.93 -5.20
N ASP A 641 12.98 44.95 -5.82
CA ASP A 641 11.82 44.74 -6.70
C ASP A 641 12.09 43.71 -7.79
N PRO A 642 11.13 42.82 -8.10
CA PRO A 642 11.31 41.73 -9.05
C PRO A 642 11.30 42.25 -10.50
N GLN A 643 12.46 42.57 -11.05
CA GLN A 643 12.57 43.07 -12.43
C GLN A 643 13.03 42.04 -13.48
N HIS A 644 13.37 40.79 -13.11
CA HIS A 644 13.82 39.80 -14.09
C HIS A 644 13.09 38.48 -13.87
N SER A 645 12.52 37.91 -14.96
CA SER A 645 12.03 36.55 -14.99
C SER A 645 13.22 35.59 -15.00
N SER A 646 13.13 34.49 -14.22
CA SER A 646 14.12 33.39 -14.25
C SER A 646 14.22 32.78 -15.64
N THR A 647 15.43 32.39 -16.04
CA THR A 647 15.63 31.63 -17.28
C THR A 647 15.37 30.14 -17.02
N VAL A 648 15.11 29.36 -18.09
CA VAL A 648 14.93 27.89 -17.96
C VAL A 648 16.19 27.20 -17.41
N GLU A 649 17.38 27.73 -17.72
CA GLU A 649 18.66 27.22 -17.20
C GLU A 649 18.78 27.45 -15.68
N ASP A 650 18.36 28.61 -15.19
CA ASP A 650 18.36 28.91 -13.76
C ASP A 650 17.40 28.00 -12.99
N ASP A 651 16.21 27.72 -13.55
CA ASP A 651 15.26 26.80 -12.94
C ASP A 651 15.82 25.35 -12.85
N LEU A 652 16.54 24.89 -13.85
CA LEU A 652 17.19 23.58 -13.80
C LEU A 652 18.34 23.53 -12.79
N GLN A 653 19.12 24.60 -12.66
CA GLN A 653 20.15 24.73 -11.64
C GLN A 653 19.57 24.71 -10.23
N LEU A 654 18.43 25.37 -10.01
CA LEU A 654 17.72 25.34 -8.72
C LEU A 654 17.20 23.93 -8.41
N GLN A 655 16.69 23.20 -9.41
CA GLN A 655 16.29 21.81 -9.24
C GLN A 655 17.47 20.90 -8.89
N LEU A 656 18.64 21.09 -9.50
CA LEU A 656 19.86 20.38 -9.11
C LEU A 656 20.20 20.60 -7.62
N LEU A 657 20.23 21.84 -7.18
CA LEU A 657 20.53 22.19 -5.79
C LEU A 657 19.46 21.67 -4.80
N GLU A 658 18.17 21.66 -5.21
CA GLU A 658 17.09 21.04 -4.44
C GLU A 658 17.39 19.56 -4.21
N HIS A 659 17.62 18.79 -5.28
CA HIS A 659 17.87 17.35 -5.19
C HIS A 659 19.16 17.03 -4.44
N ILE A 660 20.23 17.80 -4.65
CA ILE A 660 21.48 17.66 -3.86
C ILE A 660 21.20 17.89 -2.37
N SER A 661 20.43 18.92 -2.02
CA SER A 661 20.12 19.23 -0.62
C SER A 661 19.33 18.10 0.07
N LEU A 662 18.38 17.48 -0.65
CA LEU A 662 17.58 16.36 -0.15
C LEU A 662 18.42 15.09 -0.01
N LEU A 663 19.22 14.73 -1.03
CA LEU A 663 20.10 13.56 -1.02
C LEU A 663 21.21 13.67 0.01
N ALA A 664 21.85 14.84 0.12
CA ALA A 664 22.91 15.07 1.12
C ALA A 664 22.37 14.89 2.54
N ARG A 665 21.14 15.32 2.82
CA ARG A 665 20.48 15.07 4.11
C ARG A 665 20.18 13.59 4.33
N GLN A 666 19.69 12.90 3.31
CA GLN A 666 19.43 11.45 3.36
C GLN A 666 20.74 10.66 3.64
N LEU A 667 21.86 11.13 3.10
CA LEU A 667 23.20 10.53 3.28
C LEU A 667 23.96 11.07 4.50
N SER A 668 23.29 11.75 5.41
CA SER A 668 23.88 12.28 6.66
C SER A 668 25.00 13.29 6.42
N GLN A 669 24.89 14.10 5.36
CA GLN A 669 25.80 15.19 4.99
C GLN A 669 25.12 16.56 5.13
N PRO A 670 24.71 16.98 6.34
CA PRO A 670 23.88 18.17 6.53
C PRO A 670 24.59 19.48 6.16
N LEU A 671 25.92 19.51 6.21
CA LEU A 671 26.69 20.70 5.85
C LEU A 671 26.72 20.92 4.35
N LEU A 672 26.84 19.86 3.53
CA LEU A 672 26.73 19.92 2.07
C LEU A 672 25.31 20.37 1.68
N ALA A 673 24.28 19.86 2.36
CA ALA A 673 22.90 20.29 2.18
C ALA A 673 22.75 21.79 2.48
N ALA A 674 23.30 22.28 3.58
CA ALA A 674 23.28 23.68 3.94
C ALA A 674 23.95 24.58 2.90
N CYS A 675 25.08 24.17 2.32
CA CYS A 675 25.74 24.88 1.23
C CYS A 675 24.89 24.98 -0.03
N ALA A 676 24.22 23.88 -0.42
CA ALA A 676 23.31 23.88 -1.56
C ALA A 676 22.11 24.80 -1.33
N ILE A 677 21.48 24.72 -0.13
CA ILE A 677 20.37 25.55 0.29
C ILE A 677 20.77 27.05 0.33
N GLY A 678 21.93 27.38 0.88
CA GLY A 678 22.43 28.74 0.95
C GLY A 678 22.60 29.36 -0.45
N ARG A 679 23.15 28.58 -1.43
CA ARG A 679 23.27 29.02 -2.81
C ARG A 679 21.91 29.27 -3.45
N MET A 680 20.98 28.34 -3.28
CA MET A 680 19.61 28.45 -3.80
C MET A 680 18.87 29.66 -3.20
N THR A 681 18.99 29.85 -1.88
CA THR A 681 18.36 30.97 -1.17
C THR A 681 18.89 32.32 -1.65
N ALA A 682 20.21 32.43 -1.86
CA ALA A 682 20.82 33.66 -2.36
C ALA A 682 20.28 34.05 -3.75
N TYR A 683 20.00 33.09 -4.61
CA TYR A 683 19.33 33.27 -5.90
C TYR A 683 17.86 33.68 -5.72
N CYS A 684 17.10 32.97 -4.91
CA CYS A 684 15.66 33.21 -4.69
C CYS A 684 15.37 34.56 -4.02
N LEU A 685 16.29 35.11 -3.26
CA LEU A 685 16.16 36.49 -2.69
C LEU A 685 16.19 37.56 -3.78
N GLN A 686 16.90 37.31 -4.88
CA GLN A 686 16.95 38.20 -6.04
C GLN A 686 15.77 37.97 -7.00
N HIS A 687 15.23 36.72 -7.02
CA HIS A 687 14.17 36.28 -7.91
C HIS A 687 13.03 35.61 -7.12
N PRO A 688 12.25 36.33 -6.29
CA PRO A 688 11.27 35.73 -5.38
C PRO A 688 10.07 35.06 -6.09
N GLY A 689 9.86 35.34 -7.38
CA GLY A 689 8.83 34.72 -8.22
C GLY A 689 9.17 33.28 -8.70
N THR A 690 10.36 32.75 -8.37
CA THR A 690 10.73 31.39 -8.78
C THR A 690 9.90 30.33 -8.08
N PRO A 691 9.52 29.23 -8.77
CA PRO A 691 8.68 28.17 -8.19
C PRO A 691 9.30 27.47 -6.96
N LEU A 692 10.62 27.51 -6.80
CA LEU A 692 11.36 26.91 -5.67
C LEU A 692 11.64 27.86 -4.51
N ALA A 693 11.21 29.13 -4.56
CA ALA A 693 11.51 30.10 -3.52
C ALA A 693 10.95 29.69 -2.15
N ALA A 694 9.72 29.16 -2.07
CA ALA A 694 9.13 28.69 -0.81
C ALA A 694 9.93 27.53 -0.22
N PHE A 695 10.41 26.58 -1.07
CA PHE A 695 11.30 25.51 -0.66
C PHE A 695 12.63 26.04 -0.15
N ALA A 696 13.27 26.95 -0.88
CA ALA A 696 14.55 27.55 -0.53
C ALA A 696 14.46 28.25 0.84
N PHE A 697 13.44 29.06 1.05
CA PHE A 697 13.27 29.82 2.29
C PHE A 697 12.92 28.92 3.48
N SER A 698 12.04 27.93 3.31
CA SER A 698 11.75 26.97 4.37
C SER A 698 12.98 26.14 4.75
N SER A 699 13.78 25.76 3.77
CA SER A 699 15.03 25.03 4.00
C SER A 699 16.12 25.90 4.63
N TYR A 700 16.18 27.19 4.26
CA TYR A 700 17.13 28.11 4.88
C TYR A 700 16.75 28.48 6.32
N ALA A 701 15.48 28.51 6.66
CA ALA A 701 15.03 28.62 8.04
C ALA A 701 15.60 27.49 8.91
N TRP A 702 15.68 26.25 8.37
CA TRP A 702 16.36 25.14 9.01
C TRP A 702 17.89 25.38 9.17
N VAL A 703 18.58 25.91 8.13
CA VAL A 703 20.00 26.28 8.22
C VAL A 703 20.22 27.33 9.31
N ALA A 704 19.39 28.37 9.36
CA ALA A 704 19.48 29.44 10.35
C ALA A 704 19.26 28.94 11.78
N SER A 705 18.28 28.05 11.99
CA SER A 705 17.99 27.52 13.34
C SER A 705 19.01 26.48 13.81
N TRP A 706 19.44 25.57 12.95
CA TRP A 706 20.29 24.45 13.33
C TRP A 706 21.78 24.78 13.36
N PHE A 707 22.31 25.43 12.31
CA PHE A 707 23.76 25.73 12.21
C PHE A 707 24.13 27.06 12.83
N CYS A 708 23.26 28.06 12.73
CA CYS A 708 23.56 29.45 13.19
C CYS A 708 22.99 29.74 14.55
N ALA A 709 22.06 28.91 15.02
CA ALA A 709 21.26 29.16 16.23
C ALA A 709 20.59 30.59 16.24
N ASP A 710 20.31 31.12 15.02
CA ASP A 710 19.68 32.43 14.84
C ASP A 710 18.18 32.27 14.60
N THR A 711 17.40 32.33 15.67
CA THR A 711 15.94 32.20 15.62
C THR A 711 15.24 33.42 15.03
N GLN A 712 15.82 34.60 15.05
CA GLN A 712 15.22 35.78 14.40
C GLN A 712 15.29 35.61 12.88
N LEU A 713 16.43 35.23 12.39
CA LEU A 713 16.63 34.91 10.97
C LEU A 713 15.73 33.75 10.53
N ALA A 714 15.66 32.67 11.34
CA ALA A 714 14.78 31.52 11.07
C ALA A 714 13.30 31.95 11.01
N ARG A 715 12.81 32.79 11.95
CA ARG A 715 11.43 33.33 11.92
C ARG A 715 11.17 34.16 10.67
N SER A 716 12.12 35.01 10.27
CA SER A 716 11.99 35.84 9.07
C SER A 716 11.81 34.98 7.81
N PHE A 717 12.64 33.96 7.65
CA PHE A 717 12.54 33.04 6.50
C PHE A 717 11.33 32.11 6.57
N THR A 718 10.88 31.73 7.76
CA THR A 718 9.61 30.99 7.96
C THR A 718 8.43 31.85 7.47
N SER A 719 8.36 33.13 7.87
CA SER A 719 7.30 34.05 7.43
C SER A 719 7.32 34.23 5.90
N LYS A 720 8.51 34.44 5.30
CA LYS A 720 8.65 34.55 3.84
C LYS A 720 8.19 33.28 3.11
N ALA A 721 8.57 32.11 3.61
CA ALA A 721 8.20 30.82 3.01
C ALA A 721 6.68 30.60 3.05
N MET A 722 6.04 30.89 4.20
CA MET A 722 4.58 30.74 4.36
C MET A 722 3.82 31.72 3.47
N HIS A 723 4.23 32.98 3.42
CA HIS A 723 3.61 33.97 2.54
C HIS A 723 3.67 33.59 1.06
N LEU A 724 4.80 33.04 0.59
CA LEU A 724 4.93 32.56 -0.79
C LEU A 724 4.11 31.29 -1.02
N ALA A 725 4.04 30.43 -0.02
CA ALA A 725 3.25 29.20 -0.09
C ALA A 725 1.75 29.52 -0.30
N ASP A 726 1.21 30.52 0.40
CA ASP A 726 -0.18 30.94 0.27
C ASP A 726 -0.46 31.64 -1.06
N SER A 727 0.53 32.30 -1.66
CA SER A 727 0.38 33.04 -2.92
C SER A 727 0.58 32.20 -4.18
N THR A 728 1.22 31.03 -4.07
CA THR A 728 1.49 30.15 -5.22
C THR A 728 0.40 29.09 -5.38
N HIS A 729 -0.19 28.99 -6.58
CA HIS A 729 -1.22 27.97 -6.90
C HIS A 729 -0.65 26.54 -7.11
N HIS A 730 0.43 26.16 -6.38
CA HIS A 730 1.02 24.83 -6.42
C HIS A 730 0.89 24.08 -5.08
N PRO A 731 -0.25 23.42 -4.83
CA PRO A 731 -0.59 22.84 -3.52
C PRO A 731 0.47 21.87 -2.96
N ALA A 732 1.06 21.03 -3.81
CA ALA A 732 2.04 20.03 -3.39
C ALA A 732 3.33 20.64 -2.83
N ARG A 733 3.80 21.75 -3.39
CA ARG A 733 4.99 22.47 -2.91
C ARG A 733 4.73 23.23 -1.61
N THR A 734 3.53 23.77 -1.49
CA THR A 734 3.05 24.44 -0.27
C THR A 734 3.03 23.46 0.91
N GLY A 735 2.43 22.28 0.72
CA GLY A 735 2.35 21.24 1.74
C GLY A 735 3.73 20.76 2.22
N SER A 736 4.67 20.50 1.30
CA SER A 736 6.01 20.04 1.66
C SER A 736 6.85 21.11 2.38
N ALA A 737 6.71 22.39 2.04
CA ALA A 737 7.38 23.49 2.73
C ALA A 737 6.83 23.66 4.16
N ALA A 738 5.51 23.66 4.33
CA ALA A 738 4.85 23.74 5.63
C ALA A 738 5.21 22.53 6.52
N LEU A 739 5.24 21.33 5.96
CA LEU A 739 5.65 20.11 6.69
C LEU A 739 7.08 20.25 7.24
N ARG A 740 8.02 20.72 6.43
CA ARG A 740 9.42 20.94 6.85
C ARG A 740 9.54 21.99 7.96
N LEU A 741 8.85 23.11 7.84
CA LEU A 741 8.85 24.14 8.86
C LEU A 741 8.32 23.62 10.19
N ASN A 742 7.19 22.90 10.17
CA ASN A 742 6.57 22.36 11.39
C ASN A 742 7.39 21.25 12.03
N SER A 743 8.10 20.44 11.25
CA SER A 743 8.85 19.29 11.78
C SER A 743 10.28 19.61 12.24
N GLN A 744 10.93 20.63 11.66
CA GLN A 744 12.38 20.87 11.83
C GLN A 744 12.76 22.27 12.28
N VAL A 745 11.85 23.23 12.24
CA VAL A 745 12.18 24.65 12.45
C VAL A 745 11.38 25.29 13.59
N GLN A 746 10.07 25.16 13.57
CA GLN A 746 9.22 25.97 14.46
C GLN A 746 9.40 25.67 15.94
N HIS A 747 9.70 24.43 16.33
CA HIS A 747 9.92 24.06 17.73
C HIS A 747 11.16 24.73 18.37
N TRP A 748 12.06 25.32 17.57
CA TRP A 748 13.19 26.10 18.09
C TRP A 748 12.77 27.45 18.65
N PHE A 749 11.53 27.92 18.37
CA PHE A 749 11.08 29.21 18.81
C PHE A 749 9.55 29.30 19.10
N SER A 750 8.80 28.24 18.94
CA SER A 750 7.37 28.16 19.29
C SER A 750 7.10 26.97 20.18
N PRO A 751 6.13 27.05 21.10
CA PRO A 751 5.74 25.93 21.94
C PRO A 751 5.32 24.69 21.12
N LEU A 752 5.69 23.51 21.56
CA LEU A 752 5.48 22.27 20.81
C LEU A 752 4.00 21.97 20.53
N HIS A 753 3.09 22.36 21.43
CA HIS A 753 1.65 22.19 21.23
C HIS A 753 1.10 23.06 20.07
N GLU A 754 1.64 24.29 19.89
CA GLU A 754 1.30 25.14 18.75
C GLU A 754 1.83 24.54 17.45
N VAL A 755 3.06 24.04 17.46
CA VAL A 755 3.66 23.35 16.31
C VAL A 755 2.82 22.13 15.92
N ARG A 756 2.37 21.35 16.91
CA ARG A 756 1.48 20.19 16.68
C ARG A 756 0.13 20.59 16.09
N GLN A 757 -0.45 21.70 16.52
CA GLN A 757 -1.69 22.25 15.98
C GLN A 757 -1.52 22.71 14.52
N GLN A 758 -0.43 23.42 14.21
CA GLN A 758 -0.13 23.86 12.84
C GLN A 758 0.14 22.66 11.91
N LEU A 759 0.81 21.63 12.41
CA LEU A 759 1.02 20.39 11.68
C LEU A 759 -0.33 19.70 11.37
N SER A 760 -1.28 19.69 12.32
CA SER A 760 -2.62 19.15 12.09
C SER A 760 -3.36 19.90 10.98
N HIS A 761 -3.27 21.22 10.94
CA HIS A 761 -3.85 22.03 9.86
C HIS A 761 -3.19 21.72 8.50
N THR A 762 -1.85 21.56 8.47
CA THR A 762 -1.12 21.18 7.26
C THR A 762 -1.57 19.80 6.75
N LEU A 763 -1.82 18.83 7.65
CA LEU A 763 -2.31 17.51 7.31
C LEU A 763 -3.73 17.53 6.74
N GLN A 764 -4.64 18.32 7.31
CA GLN A 764 -6.00 18.49 6.79
C GLN A 764 -5.99 19.07 5.36
N LEU A 765 -5.12 20.06 5.11
CA LEU A 765 -4.94 20.60 3.75
C LEU A 765 -4.37 19.55 2.79
N ALA A 766 -3.35 18.79 3.20
CA ALA A 766 -2.76 17.74 2.38
C ALA A 766 -3.77 16.64 2.06
N GLU A 767 -4.64 16.28 2.98
CA GLU A 767 -5.73 15.32 2.79
C GLU A 767 -6.76 15.82 1.78
N SER A 768 -7.25 17.07 1.95
CA SER A 768 -8.23 17.69 1.04
C SER A 768 -7.70 17.82 -0.40
N GLN A 769 -6.40 17.92 -0.56
CA GLN A 769 -5.71 18.06 -1.85
C GLN A 769 -5.11 16.73 -2.37
N HIS A 770 -5.39 15.61 -1.72
CA HIS A 770 -4.90 14.27 -2.08
C HIS A 770 -3.36 14.14 -2.17
N GLN A 771 -2.64 14.87 -1.32
CA GLN A 771 -1.17 14.85 -1.25
C GLN A 771 -0.68 13.69 -0.36
N TRP A 772 -0.87 12.46 -0.79
CA TRP A 772 -0.62 11.26 0.01
C TRP A 772 0.81 11.13 0.58
N PRO A 773 1.92 11.49 -0.14
CA PRO A 773 3.26 11.44 0.43
C PRO A 773 3.43 12.41 1.61
N THR A 774 2.98 13.67 1.46
CA THR A 774 3.01 14.70 2.51
C THR A 774 2.16 14.29 3.71
N LEU A 775 0.98 13.71 3.45
CA LEU A 775 0.08 13.24 4.49
C LEU A 775 0.72 12.11 5.32
N SER A 776 1.27 11.08 4.66
CA SER A 776 1.87 9.92 5.33
C SER A 776 3.07 10.31 6.19
N GLU A 777 4.00 11.11 5.64
CA GLU A 777 5.17 11.58 6.37
C GLU A 777 4.77 12.49 7.55
N GLY A 778 3.85 13.41 7.31
CA GLY A 778 3.39 14.35 8.33
C GLY A 778 2.62 13.69 9.47
N GLN A 779 1.83 12.66 9.21
CA GLN A 779 1.15 11.87 10.25
C GLN A 779 2.14 11.17 11.18
N LEU A 780 3.24 10.63 10.64
CA LEU A 780 4.28 10.00 11.45
C LEU A 780 5.05 11.01 12.31
N LEU A 781 5.35 12.19 11.74
CA LEU A 781 5.97 13.26 12.49
C LEU A 781 5.04 13.80 13.59
N ALA A 782 3.74 13.88 13.33
CA ALA A 782 2.74 14.23 14.33
C ALA A 782 2.72 13.22 15.47
N ALA A 783 2.69 11.92 15.15
CA ALA A 783 2.74 10.85 16.15
C ALA A 783 4.03 10.87 16.96
N GLN A 784 5.17 11.22 16.36
CA GLN A 784 6.42 11.40 17.09
C GLN A 784 6.34 12.56 18.11
N LEU A 785 5.74 13.69 17.74
CA LEU A 785 5.52 14.79 18.69
C LEU A 785 4.55 14.38 19.80
N ASP A 786 3.53 13.59 19.48
CA ASP A 786 2.56 13.05 20.45
C ASP A 786 3.20 12.05 21.42
N LEU A 787 4.26 11.31 21.02
CA LEU A 787 5.06 10.45 21.93
C LEU A 787 5.71 11.25 23.07
N PHE A 788 6.13 12.49 22.80
CA PHE A 788 6.72 13.39 23.82
C PHE A 788 5.66 14.20 24.57
N GLY A 789 4.41 14.21 24.09
CA GLY A 789 3.30 14.96 24.66
C GLY A 789 2.57 14.25 25.82
N ASN A 790 1.26 14.55 25.93
CA ASN A 790 0.39 13.96 26.95
C ASN A 790 -0.44 12.76 26.47
N THR A 791 -0.27 12.34 25.23
CA THR A 791 -1.07 11.25 24.65
C THR A 791 -0.65 9.90 25.22
N PRO A 792 -1.58 9.08 25.74
CA PRO A 792 -1.30 7.74 26.22
C PRO A 792 -0.70 6.85 25.11
N LEU A 793 0.28 6.00 25.48
CA LEU A 793 0.99 5.16 24.52
C LEU A 793 0.08 4.10 23.85
N ASP A 794 -0.95 3.64 24.53
CA ASP A 794 -1.94 2.69 24.00
C ASP A 794 -2.87 3.30 22.96
N GLU A 795 -3.11 4.61 22.99
CA GLU A 795 -3.86 5.33 21.96
C GLU A 795 -3.01 5.57 20.70
N LEU A 796 -1.68 5.72 20.83
CA LEU A 796 -0.77 5.96 19.72
C LEU A 796 -0.42 4.69 18.95
N TYR A 797 -0.40 3.53 19.60
CA TYR A 797 0.07 2.28 19.01
C TYR A 797 -0.76 1.80 17.80
N PRO A 798 -2.11 1.72 17.86
CA PRO A 798 -2.92 1.18 16.75
C PRO A 798 -2.80 1.99 15.45
N PRO A 799 -2.91 3.33 15.43
CA PRO A 799 -2.80 4.09 14.20
C PRO A 799 -1.38 4.02 13.60
N LEU A 800 -0.34 4.03 14.44
CA LEU A 800 1.05 3.86 13.98
C LEU A 800 1.28 2.49 13.35
N GLN A 801 0.75 1.42 13.94
CA GLN A 801 0.86 0.07 13.42
C GLN A 801 0.16 -0.05 12.06
N GLN A 802 -1.03 0.51 11.91
CA GLN A 802 -1.75 0.52 10.66
C GLN A 802 -0.99 1.25 9.55
N GLN A 803 -0.44 2.43 9.86
CA GLN A 803 0.36 3.21 8.91
C GLN A 803 1.64 2.47 8.50
N HIS A 804 2.35 1.88 9.46
CA HIS A 804 3.56 1.09 9.19
C HIS A 804 3.27 -0.08 8.26
N GLN A 805 2.19 -0.83 8.50
CA GLN A 805 1.76 -1.91 7.61
C GLN A 805 1.44 -1.42 6.20
N HIS A 806 0.74 -0.30 6.04
CA HIS A 806 0.46 0.29 4.74
C HIS A 806 1.74 0.68 3.97
N MET A 807 2.76 1.20 4.66
CA MET A 807 4.04 1.54 4.03
C MET A 807 4.82 0.31 3.58
N LEU A 808 4.84 -0.74 4.39
CA LEU A 808 5.48 -2.02 4.05
C LEU A 808 4.81 -2.68 2.84
N MET A 809 3.48 -2.67 2.75
CA MET A 809 2.74 -3.19 1.60
C MET A 809 3.08 -2.45 0.30
N ARG A 810 3.35 -1.16 0.38
CA ARG A 810 3.74 -0.33 -0.78
C ARG A 810 5.24 -0.42 -1.10
N ARG A 811 6.00 -1.26 -0.41
CA ARG A 811 7.48 -1.38 -0.52
C ARG A 811 8.20 -0.05 -0.39
N GLN A 812 7.66 0.86 0.40
CA GLN A 812 8.27 2.16 0.66
C GLN A 812 9.34 2.01 1.76
N HIS A 813 10.58 1.86 1.39
CA HIS A 813 11.71 1.94 2.31
C HIS A 813 12.19 3.40 2.38
N SER A 814 11.56 4.20 3.24
CA SER A 814 11.85 5.62 3.43
C SER A 814 12.19 5.93 4.88
N GLN A 815 12.70 7.14 5.15
CA GLN A 815 12.88 7.62 6.53
C GLN A 815 11.59 7.56 7.35
N ALA A 816 10.44 7.73 6.70
CA ALA A 816 9.13 7.61 7.33
C ALA A 816 8.86 6.18 7.85
N THR A 817 9.23 5.14 7.10
CA THR A 817 9.11 3.74 7.56
C THR A 817 9.98 3.48 8.79
N TRP A 818 11.22 4.00 8.79
CA TRP A 818 12.13 3.87 9.95
C TRP A 818 11.61 4.61 11.17
N LEU A 819 11.00 5.78 10.99
CA LEU A 819 10.36 6.53 12.08
C LEU A 819 9.20 5.73 12.70
N ALA A 820 8.33 5.15 11.86
CA ALA A 820 7.22 4.34 12.33
C ALA A 820 7.69 3.09 13.11
N ASP A 821 8.68 2.37 12.56
CA ASP A 821 9.27 1.19 13.21
C ASP A 821 9.88 1.54 14.57
N SER A 822 10.64 2.63 14.63
CA SER A 822 11.26 3.10 15.88
C SER A 822 10.24 3.53 16.92
N ALA A 823 9.15 4.21 16.51
CA ALA A 823 8.08 4.64 17.39
C ALA A 823 7.32 3.45 17.98
N LEU A 824 7.00 2.45 17.16
CA LEU A 824 6.37 1.20 17.61
C LEU A 824 7.26 0.43 18.58
N HIS A 825 8.54 0.30 18.27
CA HIS A 825 9.52 -0.34 19.14
C HIS A 825 9.65 0.37 20.50
N PHE A 826 9.69 1.71 20.50
CA PHE A 826 9.70 2.53 21.71
C PHE A 826 8.51 2.27 22.61
N ILE A 827 7.29 2.26 22.04
CA ILE A 827 6.05 1.98 22.78
C ILE A 827 6.10 0.57 23.38
N GLN A 828 6.51 -0.44 22.60
CA GLN A 828 6.62 -1.82 23.06
C GLN A 828 7.62 -1.99 24.20
N GLN A 829 8.77 -1.31 24.14
CA GLN A 829 9.76 -1.33 25.23
C GLN A 829 9.17 -0.76 26.53
N LEU A 830 8.50 0.39 26.47
CA LEU A 830 7.90 1.03 27.64
C LEU A 830 6.70 0.27 28.21
N GLN A 831 5.97 -0.46 27.37
CA GLN A 831 4.88 -1.35 27.79
C GLN A 831 5.37 -2.73 28.27
N GLY A 832 6.65 -3.07 28.00
CA GLY A 832 7.22 -4.36 28.36
C GLY A 832 6.72 -5.54 27.54
N THR A 833 6.27 -5.27 26.31
CA THR A 833 5.78 -6.27 25.35
C THR A 833 6.85 -6.69 24.33
N SER A 834 7.95 -5.96 24.26
CA SER A 834 9.08 -6.30 23.39
C SER A 834 9.90 -7.46 23.96
N PRO A 835 10.33 -8.46 23.15
CA PRO A 835 11.34 -9.42 23.58
C PRO A 835 12.63 -8.66 23.92
N VAL A 836 13.28 -9.05 25.03
CA VAL A 836 14.55 -8.45 25.51
C VAL A 836 15.55 -8.42 24.35
N PRO A 837 16.09 -7.27 23.95
CA PRO A 837 16.97 -7.18 22.80
C PRO A 837 18.26 -7.96 23.05
N GLY A 838 18.59 -8.89 22.16
CA GLY A 838 19.98 -9.18 21.84
C GLY A 838 20.62 -7.89 21.33
N GLN A 839 21.93 -7.72 21.44
CA GLN A 839 22.69 -6.49 21.16
C GLN A 839 22.06 -5.55 20.13
N PRO A 840 21.79 -4.28 20.47
CA PRO A 840 21.09 -3.36 19.59
C PRO A 840 21.89 -3.15 18.31
N VAL A 841 21.41 -3.67 17.21
CA VAL A 841 21.93 -3.35 15.86
C VAL A 841 21.25 -2.06 15.43
N TYR A 842 21.82 -0.92 15.80
CA TYR A 842 21.35 0.38 15.36
C TYR A 842 21.50 0.49 13.84
N ARG A 843 20.37 0.47 13.13
CA ARG A 843 20.35 0.59 11.68
C ARG A 843 20.18 2.03 11.19
N HIS A 844 19.57 2.91 12.03
CA HIS A 844 19.23 4.30 11.67
C HIS A 844 19.07 5.19 12.91
N GLY A 845 19.16 6.51 12.72
CA GLY A 845 19.12 7.51 13.79
C GLY A 845 17.83 7.51 14.62
N TRP A 846 16.66 7.29 14.02
CA TRP A 846 15.39 7.23 14.74
C TRP A 846 15.35 6.11 15.78
N GLN A 847 15.92 4.95 15.48
CA GLN A 847 16.07 3.86 16.46
C GLN A 847 16.94 4.29 17.65
N ALA A 848 18.05 4.98 17.37
CA ALA A 848 18.94 5.45 18.44
C ALA A 848 18.27 6.53 19.32
N VAL A 849 17.42 7.40 18.77
CA VAL A 849 16.60 8.36 19.57
C VAL A 849 15.68 7.60 20.52
N SER A 850 14.93 6.64 20.03
CA SER A 850 14.01 5.81 20.84
C SER A 850 14.75 5.06 21.94
N ASP A 851 15.90 4.47 21.60
CA ASP A 851 16.70 3.71 22.56
C ASP A 851 17.39 4.60 23.61
N CYS A 852 17.81 5.81 23.27
CA CYS A 852 18.32 6.76 24.27
C CYS A 852 17.28 7.07 25.34
N ILE A 853 16.04 7.33 24.94
CA ILE A 853 14.98 7.69 25.89
C ILE A 853 14.57 6.46 26.71
N SER A 854 14.30 5.32 26.07
CA SER A 854 13.87 4.10 26.75
C SER A 854 14.95 3.54 27.68
N ALA A 855 16.24 3.55 27.28
CA ALA A 855 17.36 3.10 28.11
C ALA A 855 17.57 3.96 29.35
N LEU A 856 17.33 5.28 29.25
CA LEU A 856 17.32 6.17 30.41
C LEU A 856 16.16 5.83 31.37
N LEU A 857 14.94 5.79 30.84
CA LEU A 857 13.73 5.57 31.63
C LEU A 857 13.72 4.20 32.31
N LEU A 858 14.15 3.14 31.60
CA LEU A 858 14.22 1.77 32.15
C LEU A 858 15.53 1.45 32.86
N ASN A 859 16.43 2.44 33.01
CA ASN A 859 17.74 2.31 33.68
C ASN A 859 18.62 1.17 33.09
N GLN A 860 18.64 1.02 31.76
CA GLN A 860 19.37 -0.02 31.05
C GLN A 860 20.84 0.41 30.85
N GLN A 861 21.60 0.50 31.95
CA GLN A 861 23.00 1.07 31.96
C GLN A 861 23.97 0.34 31.04
N HIS A 862 23.73 -0.94 30.74
CA HIS A 862 24.58 -1.73 29.85
C HIS A 862 24.55 -1.24 28.38
N LEU A 863 23.49 -0.52 27.96
CA LEU A 863 23.36 0.06 26.61
C LEU A 863 24.02 1.45 26.48
N TRP A 864 24.22 2.17 27.59
CA TRP A 864 24.64 3.58 27.56
C TRP A 864 25.98 3.83 26.84
N PRO A 865 27.02 2.97 26.93
CA PRO A 865 28.30 3.20 26.23
C PRO A 865 28.14 3.20 24.71
N ASP A 866 27.25 2.37 24.17
CA ASP A 866 26.99 2.30 22.74
C ASP A 866 26.15 3.49 22.26
N LEU A 867 25.18 3.96 23.05
CA LEU A 867 24.37 5.14 22.76
C LEU A 867 25.19 6.43 22.67
N TYR A 868 26.25 6.58 23.50
CA TYR A 868 27.15 7.75 23.42
C TYR A 868 27.90 7.86 22.09
N ARG A 869 28.16 6.72 21.42
CA ARG A 869 28.80 6.69 20.09
C ARG A 869 27.90 7.22 18.98
N TRP A 870 26.59 7.27 19.24
CA TRP A 870 25.62 7.72 18.26
C TRP A 870 25.40 9.23 18.23
N GLU A 871 25.83 10.01 19.22
CA GLU A 871 25.56 11.45 19.32
C GLU A 871 25.94 12.22 18.05
N ALA A 872 27.18 12.13 17.61
CA ALA A 872 27.64 12.83 16.41
C ALA A 872 26.90 12.34 15.14
N ARG A 873 26.51 11.08 15.08
CA ARG A 873 25.76 10.52 13.98
C ARG A 873 24.32 10.97 13.99
N LEU A 874 23.66 11.05 15.15
CA LEU A 874 22.31 11.59 15.30
C LEU A 874 22.22 13.02 14.82
N GLU A 875 23.19 13.86 15.15
CA GLU A 875 23.24 15.26 14.70
C GLU A 875 23.37 15.38 13.17
N ASN A 876 23.99 14.43 12.51
CA ASN A 876 24.11 14.41 11.06
C ASN A 876 22.86 13.79 10.37
N GLU A 877 22.36 12.66 10.88
CA GLU A 877 21.23 11.95 10.27
C GLU A 877 19.91 12.67 10.44
N LEU A 878 19.67 13.25 11.62
CA LEU A 878 18.38 13.83 12.02
C LEU A 878 18.49 15.33 12.36
N ALA A 879 19.39 16.04 11.70
CA ALA A 879 19.64 17.45 11.91
C ALA A 879 18.34 18.30 11.88
N GLY A 880 18.04 18.98 12.97
CA GLY A 880 16.90 19.89 13.10
C GLY A 880 15.61 19.25 13.64
N TYR A 881 15.50 17.92 13.74
CA TYR A 881 14.31 17.29 14.36
C TYR A 881 14.33 17.37 15.88
N PHE A 882 13.15 17.59 16.49
CA PHE A 882 13.00 17.71 17.95
C PHE A 882 13.52 16.49 18.71
N GLY A 883 13.31 15.27 18.18
CA GLY A 883 13.79 14.02 18.82
C GLY A 883 15.29 13.96 19.06
N VAL A 884 16.11 14.68 18.27
CA VAL A 884 17.56 14.76 18.50
C VAL A 884 17.86 15.51 19.78
N SER A 885 17.20 16.63 20.06
CA SER A 885 17.39 17.38 21.30
C SER A 885 17.04 16.53 22.54
N GLU A 886 15.99 15.71 22.45
CA GLU A 886 15.62 14.78 23.51
C GLU A 886 16.66 13.66 23.73
N ALA A 887 17.18 13.09 22.64
CA ALA A 887 18.24 12.08 22.73
C ALA A 887 19.52 12.66 23.36
N LEU A 888 19.93 13.86 22.96
CA LEU A 888 21.10 14.57 23.51
C LEU A 888 20.89 14.94 24.98
N PHE A 889 19.72 15.39 25.36
CA PHE A 889 19.36 15.59 26.78
C PHE A 889 19.48 14.27 27.57
N CYS A 890 18.91 13.19 27.06
CA CYS A 890 18.98 11.87 27.73
C CYS A 890 20.41 11.39 27.88
N THR A 891 21.26 11.52 26.87
CA THR A 891 22.68 11.11 26.97
C THR A 891 23.50 11.97 27.93
N ALA A 892 23.23 13.29 27.99
CA ALA A 892 23.83 14.15 29.01
C ALA A 892 23.38 13.76 30.41
N LEU A 893 22.10 13.46 30.62
CA LEU A 893 21.59 13.01 31.91
C LEU A 893 22.15 11.63 32.32
N MET A 894 22.26 10.67 31.40
CA MET A 894 22.93 9.38 31.66
C MET A 894 24.38 9.56 32.16
N ARG A 895 25.13 10.47 31.52
CA ARG A 895 26.52 10.77 31.95
C ARG A 895 26.58 11.34 33.35
N LEU A 896 25.65 12.29 33.68
CA LEU A 896 25.60 12.83 35.04
C LEU A 896 25.21 11.79 36.07
N ILE A 897 24.28 10.87 35.76
CA ILE A 897 23.90 9.76 36.66
C ILE A 897 25.11 8.82 36.88
N GLN A 898 25.82 8.44 35.81
CA GLN A 898 27.02 7.60 35.92
C GLN A 898 28.12 8.30 36.72
N ALA A 899 28.25 9.62 36.55
CA ALA A 899 29.19 10.42 37.32
C ALA A 899 28.99 10.31 38.85
N GLY A 900 27.71 10.33 39.23
CA GLY A 900 27.34 10.19 40.62
C GLY A 900 27.61 8.83 41.26
N GLN A 901 27.62 7.79 40.44
CA GLN A 901 27.84 6.41 40.86
C GLN A 901 29.34 6.03 40.88
N GLN A 902 30.12 6.59 39.97
CA GLN A 902 31.56 6.32 39.81
C GLN A 902 32.35 7.55 40.30
N GLN A 903 33.04 7.46 41.37
CA GLN A 903 33.80 8.58 41.99
C GLN A 903 34.87 9.26 41.10
N ALA A 904 35.04 8.88 39.83
CA ALA A 904 35.93 9.51 38.86
C ALA A 904 35.42 9.44 37.43
N ILE A 905 35.06 10.62 36.84
CA ILE A 905 34.74 10.74 35.41
C ILE A 905 36.01 11.18 34.67
N SER A 906 36.20 10.65 33.45
CA SER A 906 37.28 11.15 32.58
C SER A 906 37.00 12.62 32.19
N ARG A 907 38.08 13.45 32.20
CA ARG A 907 37.99 14.89 31.82
C ARG A 907 37.35 15.11 30.46
N ARG A 908 37.50 14.17 29.53
CA ARG A 908 36.87 14.23 28.19
C ARG A 908 35.35 14.13 28.29
N ARG A 909 34.80 13.18 29.06
CA ARG A 909 33.35 13.01 29.23
C ARG A 909 32.74 14.19 29.98
N GLN A 910 33.46 14.81 30.89
CA GLN A 910 33.00 16.02 31.56
C GLN A 910 32.86 17.18 30.56
N LEU A 911 33.85 17.39 29.68
CA LEU A 911 33.82 18.41 28.65
C LEU A 911 32.69 18.17 27.65
N GLU A 912 32.47 16.95 27.20
CA GLU A 912 31.37 16.57 26.30
C GLU A 912 30.00 16.87 26.94
N THR A 913 29.84 16.59 28.25
CA THR A 913 28.61 16.91 28.98
C THR A 913 28.40 18.42 29.14
N GLU A 914 29.47 19.19 29.46
CA GLU A 914 29.41 20.65 29.54
C GLU A 914 29.03 21.29 28.20
N GLN A 915 29.54 20.76 27.07
CA GLN A 915 29.17 21.22 25.72
C GLN A 915 27.69 20.99 25.45
N LEU A 916 27.12 19.83 25.81
CA LEU A 916 25.71 19.55 25.66
C LEU A 916 24.84 20.45 26.54
N ILE A 917 25.23 20.71 27.77
CA ILE A 917 24.52 21.63 28.67
C ILE A 917 24.54 23.06 28.09
N SER A 918 25.70 23.56 27.63
CA SER A 918 25.81 24.89 27.01
C SER A 918 24.94 25.03 25.78
N ARG A 919 24.80 23.98 24.99
CA ARG A 919 23.92 23.95 23.82
C ARG A 919 22.43 23.96 24.21
N LEU A 920 22.05 23.21 25.25
CA LEU A 920 20.71 23.26 25.82
C LEU A 920 20.38 24.62 26.44
N GLU A 921 21.36 25.31 27.03
CA GLU A 921 21.20 26.71 27.51
C GLU A 921 20.81 27.66 26.38
N LEU A 922 21.50 27.53 25.23
CA LEU A 922 21.19 28.34 24.05
C LEU A 922 19.76 28.07 23.58
N TRP A 923 19.35 26.77 23.48
CA TRP A 923 18.02 26.40 23.08
C TRP A 923 16.93 26.84 24.07
N ALA A 924 17.17 26.67 25.38
CA ALA A 924 16.26 27.12 26.42
C ALA A 924 16.11 28.67 26.45
N GLY A 925 17.18 29.41 26.11
CA GLY A 925 17.11 30.86 25.94
C GLY A 925 16.23 31.29 24.77
N GLN A 926 16.15 30.48 23.73
CA GLN A 926 15.37 30.77 22.52
C GLN A 926 13.94 30.24 22.60
N SER A 927 13.72 29.05 23.14
CA SER A 927 12.43 28.40 23.35
C SER A 927 12.32 27.81 24.76
N PRO A 928 12.04 28.69 25.75
CA PRO A 928 11.97 28.24 27.15
C PRO A 928 10.86 27.17 27.37
N ASP A 929 9.75 27.32 26.65
CA ASP A 929 8.60 26.39 26.75
C ASP A 929 8.95 24.94 26.32
N ASN A 930 9.98 24.76 25.50
CA ASN A 930 10.37 23.43 25.02
C ASN A 930 11.59 22.85 25.76
N PHE A 931 12.52 23.70 26.27
CA PHE A 931 13.83 23.21 26.73
C PHE A 931 14.21 23.58 28.17
N SER A 932 13.42 24.45 28.86
CA SER A 932 13.79 24.86 30.23
C SER A 932 13.76 23.72 31.23
N CYS A 933 12.82 22.79 31.13
CA CYS A 933 12.73 21.65 32.02
C CYS A 933 13.99 20.78 31.94
N GLN A 934 14.40 20.42 30.73
CA GLN A 934 15.58 19.60 30.46
C GLN A 934 16.87 20.27 30.99
N LEU A 935 17.02 21.55 30.73
CA LEU A 935 18.17 22.33 31.21
C LEU A 935 18.22 22.36 32.74
N GLN A 936 17.10 22.69 33.41
CA GLN A 936 17.07 22.79 34.85
C GLN A 936 17.31 21.41 35.50
N LEU A 937 16.83 20.31 34.93
CA LEU A 937 17.10 18.98 35.43
C LEU A 937 18.59 18.60 35.30
N LEU A 938 19.25 18.91 34.16
CA LEU A 938 20.69 18.68 34.02
C LEU A 938 21.52 19.50 35.02
N ARG A 939 21.13 20.76 35.25
CA ARG A 939 21.81 21.60 36.27
C ARG A 939 21.57 21.11 37.68
N ALA A 940 20.37 20.59 37.98
CA ALA A 940 20.09 19.96 39.26
C ALA A 940 21.00 18.74 39.50
N GLU A 941 21.11 17.87 38.52
CA GLU A 941 21.96 16.67 38.58
C GLU A 941 23.47 17.01 38.65
N GLN A 942 23.89 18.08 37.96
CA GLN A 942 25.27 18.58 38.04
C GLN A 942 25.60 19.16 39.44
N SER A 943 24.61 19.88 40.01
CA SER A 943 24.80 20.57 41.31
C SER A 943 24.68 19.63 42.52
N ARG A 944 24.05 18.44 42.37
CA ARG A 944 23.84 17.49 43.49
C ARG A 944 25.14 16.97 44.12
N PHE A 945 26.28 17.09 43.43
CA PHE A 945 27.60 16.68 43.92
C PHE A 945 28.40 17.84 44.51
N GLN A 946 27.82 19.06 44.55
CA GLN A 946 28.44 20.20 45.21
C GLN A 946 28.17 20.15 46.71
N PRO A 947 29.04 20.77 47.54
CA PRO A 947 28.88 20.81 49.00
C PRO A 947 27.58 21.50 49.46
N ASP A 948 27.07 22.47 48.66
CA ASP A 948 25.84 23.16 48.98
C ASP A 948 24.64 22.57 48.19
N ASN A 949 23.85 21.77 48.84
CA ASN A 949 22.65 21.16 48.29
C ASN A 949 21.53 22.11 47.92
N ARG A 950 21.59 23.39 48.40
CA ARG A 950 20.52 24.39 48.13
C ARG A 950 20.40 24.69 46.63
N ILE A 951 21.53 24.72 45.93
CA ILE A 951 21.57 24.97 44.50
C ILE A 951 20.82 23.87 43.74
N ALA A 952 21.07 22.61 44.09
CA ALA A 952 20.36 21.47 43.49
C ALA A 952 18.86 21.50 43.78
N PHE A 953 18.45 21.81 45.01
CA PHE A 953 17.03 21.98 45.36
C PHE A 953 16.36 23.04 44.46
N THR A 954 16.98 24.21 44.30
CA THR A 954 16.47 25.29 43.49
C THR A 954 16.26 24.85 42.03
N HIS A 955 17.21 24.14 41.46
CA HIS A 955 17.12 23.65 40.10
C HIS A 955 16.08 22.55 39.93
N TYR A 956 15.90 21.62 40.89
CA TYR A 956 14.80 20.64 40.83
C TYR A 956 13.43 21.30 40.88
N GLU A 957 13.23 22.30 41.77
CA GLU A 957 11.98 23.05 41.85
C GLU A 957 11.71 23.87 40.56
N GLN A 958 12.75 24.45 39.97
CA GLN A 958 12.63 25.13 38.68
C GLN A 958 12.31 24.16 37.56
N ALA A 959 12.88 22.94 37.55
CA ALA A 959 12.58 21.90 36.60
C ALA A 959 11.11 21.45 36.72
N LEU A 960 10.58 21.24 37.94
CA LEU A 960 9.18 20.90 38.18
C LEU A 960 8.24 22.00 37.66
N LYS A 961 8.56 23.26 37.99
CA LYS A 961 7.76 24.41 37.51
C LYS A 961 7.77 24.49 35.98
N ALA A 962 8.92 24.28 35.34
CA ALA A 962 9.03 24.29 33.89
C ALA A 962 8.25 23.10 33.26
N ALA A 963 8.31 21.92 33.87
CA ALA A 963 7.59 20.74 33.42
C ALA A 963 6.05 20.94 33.48
N ASP A 964 5.55 21.69 34.46
CA ASP A 964 4.13 22.02 34.55
C ASP A 964 3.66 22.92 33.41
N SER A 965 4.47 23.87 32.97
CA SER A 965 4.15 24.76 31.83
C SER A 965 4.26 24.01 30.49
N GLN A 966 5.18 23.06 30.37
CA GLN A 966 5.45 22.34 29.11
C GLN A 966 4.40 21.29 28.72
N GLN A 967 3.59 20.81 29.66
CA GLN A 967 2.57 19.75 29.47
C GLN A 967 3.14 18.40 28.95
N PHE A 968 4.41 18.08 29.24
CA PHE A 968 5.01 16.81 28.86
C PHE A 968 4.96 15.81 30.02
N SER A 969 4.10 14.78 29.92
CA SER A 969 3.92 13.79 30.97
C SER A 969 5.20 13.07 31.34
N PHE A 970 6.01 12.69 30.37
CA PHE A 970 7.23 11.95 30.64
C PHE A 970 8.30 12.81 31.34
N HIS A 971 8.45 14.09 30.99
CA HIS A 971 9.37 15.01 31.69
C HIS A 971 8.93 15.25 33.13
N LYS A 972 7.63 15.45 33.38
CA LYS A 972 7.08 15.56 34.74
C LYS A 972 7.42 14.33 35.57
N ALA A 973 7.20 13.16 35.02
CA ALA A 973 7.51 11.89 35.69
C ALA A 973 9.01 11.75 35.97
N LEU A 974 9.87 12.03 34.97
CA LEU A 974 11.33 11.92 35.08
C LEU A 974 11.91 12.88 36.11
N VAL A 975 11.47 14.15 36.11
CA VAL A 975 11.94 15.14 37.11
C VAL A 975 11.57 14.71 38.51
N ASN A 976 10.32 14.28 38.75
CA ASN A 976 9.87 13.78 40.06
C ASN A 976 10.68 12.55 40.52
N GLU A 977 10.97 11.63 39.62
CA GLU A 977 11.78 10.44 39.89
C GLU A 977 13.22 10.83 40.29
N ARG A 978 13.85 11.70 39.51
CA ARG A 978 15.24 12.16 39.80
C ARG A 978 15.31 13.01 41.08
N TYR A 979 14.31 13.83 41.32
CA TYR A 979 14.21 14.62 42.55
C TYR A 979 14.01 13.73 43.78
N ALA A 980 13.20 12.69 43.66
CA ALA A 980 13.02 11.69 44.72
C ALA A 980 14.33 10.97 45.06
N ASP A 981 15.11 10.60 44.04
CA ASP A 981 16.46 9.99 44.24
C ASP A 981 17.40 10.96 45.01
N PHE A 982 17.42 12.23 44.66
CA PHE A 982 18.19 13.24 45.38
C PHE A 982 17.70 13.44 46.82
N LEU A 983 16.38 13.53 47.06
CA LEU A 983 15.78 13.66 48.38
C LEU A 983 16.09 12.46 49.28
N GLN A 984 16.10 11.27 48.71
CA GLN A 984 16.53 10.05 49.44
C GLN A 984 17.99 10.15 49.89
N HIS A 985 18.88 10.58 49.02
CA HIS A 985 20.30 10.74 49.37
C HIS A 985 20.56 11.84 50.44
N THR A 986 19.69 12.86 50.47
CA THR A 986 19.74 13.91 51.50
C THR A 986 18.96 13.60 52.76
N GLY A 987 18.41 12.38 52.90
CA GLY A 987 17.71 11.89 54.10
C GLY A 987 16.24 12.31 54.21
N GLN A 988 15.65 12.94 53.20
CA GLN A 988 14.27 13.44 53.22
C GLN A 988 13.27 12.40 52.65
N ARG A 989 13.17 11.24 53.31
CA ARG A 989 12.38 10.08 52.86
C ARG A 989 10.90 10.40 52.55
N ALA A 990 10.24 11.15 53.43
CA ALA A 990 8.79 11.46 53.24
C ALA A 990 8.55 12.23 51.93
N LEU A 991 9.36 13.25 51.64
CA LEU A 991 9.29 14.00 50.39
C LEU A 991 9.66 13.16 49.19
N ALA A 992 10.68 12.28 49.32
CA ALA A 992 11.05 11.33 48.27
C ALA A 992 9.90 10.40 47.90
N CYS A 993 9.17 9.85 48.91
CA CYS A 993 7.97 9.04 48.65
C CYS A 993 6.88 9.82 47.93
N TYR A 994 6.63 11.09 48.29
CA TYR A 994 5.66 11.93 47.65
C TYR A 994 5.99 12.16 46.15
N CYS A 995 7.24 12.54 45.88
CA CYS A 995 7.72 12.72 44.50
C CYS A 995 7.62 11.42 43.67
N LEU A 996 7.93 10.26 44.25
CA LEU A 996 7.78 8.97 43.57
C LEU A 996 6.32 8.64 43.28
N GLN A 997 5.40 8.95 44.17
CA GLN A 997 3.97 8.78 43.92
C GLN A 997 3.49 9.66 42.77
N ASP A 998 3.94 10.91 42.70
CA ASP A 998 3.61 11.79 41.59
C ASP A 998 4.25 11.31 40.30
N ALA A 999 5.50 10.87 40.29
CA ALA A 999 6.13 10.26 39.14
C ALA A 999 5.30 9.04 38.64
N LEU A 1000 4.84 8.19 39.55
CA LEU A 1000 4.03 7.03 39.24
C LEU A 1000 2.71 7.42 38.52
N ARG A 1001 1.98 8.43 39.04
CA ARG A 1001 0.75 8.93 38.43
C ARG A 1001 0.98 9.43 36.99
N PHE A 1002 2.07 10.14 36.69
CA PHE A 1002 2.36 10.62 35.36
C PHE A 1002 2.75 9.47 34.42
N TYR A 1003 3.50 8.45 34.87
CA TYR A 1003 3.79 7.25 34.09
C TYR A 1003 2.53 6.38 33.88
N GLU A 1004 1.61 6.31 34.84
CA GLU A 1004 0.30 5.67 34.69
C GLU A 1004 -0.56 6.38 33.64
N HIS A 1005 -0.63 7.71 33.66
CA HIS A 1005 -1.32 8.48 32.64
C HIS A 1005 -0.73 8.25 31.25
N TRP A 1006 0.59 8.16 31.15
CA TRP A 1006 1.30 7.91 29.89
C TRP A 1006 1.27 6.43 29.46
N GLN A 1007 0.83 5.50 30.34
CA GLN A 1007 0.72 4.04 30.08
C GLN A 1007 2.08 3.34 29.88
N ALA A 1008 3.14 3.80 30.53
CA ALA A 1008 4.47 3.19 30.50
C ALA A 1008 4.59 2.00 31.47
N THR A 1009 3.90 0.90 31.21
CA THR A 1009 3.67 -0.23 32.13
C THR A 1009 4.94 -0.86 32.68
N ALA A 1010 6.01 -0.99 31.88
CA ALA A 1010 7.30 -1.53 32.33
C ALA A 1010 7.96 -0.62 33.39
N LYS A 1011 7.88 0.70 33.17
CA LYS A 1011 8.41 1.69 34.12
C LYS A 1011 7.59 1.76 35.39
N ILE A 1012 6.25 1.68 35.30
CA ILE A 1012 5.32 1.65 36.44
C ILE A 1012 5.68 0.50 37.38
N LYS A 1013 5.89 -0.71 36.85
CA LYS A 1013 6.29 -1.89 37.64
C LYS A 1013 7.62 -1.67 38.38
N GLN A 1014 8.62 -1.09 37.72
CA GLN A 1014 9.92 -0.80 38.27
C GLN A 1014 9.83 0.24 39.42
N LEU A 1015 9.06 1.31 39.19
CA LEU A 1015 8.92 2.39 40.16
C LEU A 1015 8.11 1.98 41.39
N ALA A 1016 7.04 1.18 41.20
CA ALA A 1016 6.25 0.62 42.31
C ALA A 1016 7.09 -0.23 43.25
N GLN A 1017 8.00 -1.07 42.73
CA GLN A 1017 8.96 -1.84 43.55
C GLN A 1017 9.87 -0.92 44.36
N THR A 1018 10.36 0.17 43.75
CA THR A 1018 11.22 1.14 44.44
C THR A 1018 10.45 1.85 45.56
N LEU A 1019 9.21 2.21 45.34
CA LEU A 1019 8.35 2.84 46.34
C LEU A 1019 8.06 1.91 47.51
N GLU A 1020 7.80 0.63 47.27
CA GLU A 1020 7.59 -0.38 48.34
C GLU A 1020 8.87 -0.56 49.20
N LEU A 1021 10.07 -0.52 48.60
CA LEU A 1021 11.32 -0.61 49.31
C LEU A 1021 11.60 0.63 50.18
N LEU A 1022 11.17 1.82 49.71
CA LEU A 1022 11.33 3.06 50.48
C LEU A 1022 10.34 3.20 51.62
N ALA A 1023 9.13 2.64 51.45
CA ALA A 1023 8.07 2.66 52.47
C ALA A 1023 8.35 1.70 53.65
N LYS A 1024 9.18 0.69 53.41
CA LYS A 1024 9.72 -0.22 54.45
C LYS A 1024 10.94 0.43 55.15
#